data_51cf809f6e6050d68caa2ef19e408ca6
#
_entry.id   51cf809f6e6050d68caa2ef19e408ca6
#
_cell.length_a   1.000
_cell.length_b   1.000
_cell.length_c   1.000
_cell.angle_alpha   90.00
_cell.angle_beta   90.00
_cell.angle_gamma   90.00
#
_symmetry.space_group_name_H-M   'P 1'
#
loop_
_entity.id
_entity.type
_entity.pdbx_description
1 polymer ?
#
loop_
_entity_poly.entity_id
_entity_poly.type
_entity_poly.pdbx_seq_one_letter_code
_entity_poly.pdbx_strand_id
1 'polypeptide(L)'
;MRQMNILKRIGAVCTALLLTVLCASCGADSRRTNMNDIVKEKLSYTALRSKGTLSPTDTEIAGKKLAQQNDWLALYYEESTAAVSVFDKRTGLWWHSNPDDPENPASRSQLSISTISSQGVVKQYTSYADSLSRGQVSFETGEGLTVSYTFGNPKPDLSSVPEKLTDERHKALMERAVVAGGDKTLLTRRYIQKDGIWIRKDNLTADQSKKLRKLFELIDYTAEELAEDNAAAGTSGTSLKDDSFMIPLTYLLEGDSLRVYISGEQIRYPTDSLITSLEVLEYFGALKENTEGWIFIPDGSGALVDTSARMGTTGSVSLPLYGRDDTLPQTGYSPLGEDCLLPVFGFSRTGGGMLAVIEDNEAIASIQVVKPGYVDSYATASTAFALNATQNVGLSSDSISKFYITAETRYAGDTALRYVFLEKEDATYSGMAGIYRDYLDLSGERTLQSAQESLPFFLETVGAIDTEVSTLGFVHDTLVPLTTYEDNITLIEQLQERGIEQVNLILTGWMNGGSDPGLPDKTELIRVLGGKKKFAALCEWAENSNVRLYPQVLLNTFSASEGLTVQNTYASRALDNKKSYRALYDVATGSALATGQRYLLSPTWQRSLGKQLCTSLKKAGLTGVNLGDIATTVYSDYGESSEALRQTARISAAELVAEYADALPDLMLTAPNDLTARYSHVYTDVPKSSASLSMAYCSVPFYQMVFHGYASYSFTAMNYDADFTRSLLKCAEYGSCPKFQFVAREDDRLTFVDDAAYYASYYKRWMDSAAEAYAFLNELLTPVQNARMINHVCISDGVYRTEYDNNCSIYVNFNDAPVTVDGVTISAQNAVRKGGDK
;
A
#
# COMPACT_ATOMS: atom_id res chain seq x y z
N MET A 1 -40.10 35.81 43.95
CA MET A 1 -38.79 36.34 43.52
C MET A 1 -37.59 35.39 43.73
N ARG A 2 -37.49 34.55 44.76
CA ARG A 2 -36.33 33.61 44.89
C ARG A 2 -36.31 32.49 43.86
N GLN A 3 -37.44 31.95 43.45
CA GLN A 3 -37.49 30.87 42.43
C GLN A 3 -37.15 31.36 41.01
N MET A 4 -37.47 32.60 40.68
CA MET A 4 -37.18 33.18 39.36
C MET A 4 -35.69 33.49 39.18
N ASN A 5 -34.94 33.71 40.26
CA ASN A 5 -33.49 33.90 40.21
C ASN A 5 -32.72 32.58 40.12
N ILE A 6 -33.28 31.46 40.59
CA ILE A 6 -32.67 30.12 40.43
C ILE A 6 -32.81 29.64 38.98
N LEU A 7 -33.98 29.81 38.37
CA LEU A 7 -34.22 29.48 36.94
C LEU A 7 -33.34 30.32 35.98
N LYS A 8 -33.10 31.59 36.28
CA LYS A 8 -32.19 32.44 35.50
C LYS A 8 -30.73 32.04 35.67
N ARG A 9 -30.31 31.55 36.84
CA ARG A 9 -28.95 31.05 37.09
C ARG A 9 -28.73 29.69 36.44
N ILE A 10 -29.71 28.79 36.43
CA ILE A 10 -29.67 27.50 35.73
C ILE A 10 -29.64 27.74 34.22
N GLY A 11 -30.46 28.64 33.69
CA GLY A 11 -30.42 29.02 32.28
C GLY A 11 -29.09 29.61 31.85
N ALA A 12 -28.47 30.48 32.69
CA ALA A 12 -27.14 31.03 32.38
C ALA A 12 -26.00 29.99 32.44
N VAL A 13 -26.09 29.02 33.35
CA VAL A 13 -25.12 27.91 33.43
C VAL A 13 -25.29 26.95 32.27
N CYS A 14 -26.52 26.63 31.85
CA CYS A 14 -26.77 25.80 30.67
C CYS A 14 -26.33 26.51 29.38
N THR A 15 -26.56 27.83 29.27
CA THR A 15 -26.09 28.60 28.08
C THR A 15 -24.56 28.73 28.06
N ALA A 16 -23.91 28.88 29.23
CA ALA A 16 -22.47 28.90 29.35
C ALA A 16 -21.85 27.53 29.04
N LEU A 17 -22.48 26.42 29.45
CA LEU A 17 -22.08 25.07 29.08
C LEU A 17 -22.30 24.79 27.60
N LEU A 18 -23.42 25.24 27.00
CA LEU A 18 -23.62 25.13 25.54
C LEU A 18 -22.60 25.97 24.74
N LEU A 19 -22.27 27.17 25.21
CA LEU A 19 -21.23 28.01 24.57
C LEU A 19 -19.83 27.42 24.74
N THR A 20 -19.50 26.78 25.85
CA THR A 20 -18.22 26.11 26.04
C THR A 20 -18.12 24.82 25.21
N VAL A 21 -19.20 24.08 24.99
CA VAL A 21 -19.24 22.92 24.09
C VAL A 21 -19.13 23.37 22.62
N LEU A 22 -19.81 24.47 22.24
CA LEU A 22 -19.67 25.05 20.89
C LEU A 22 -18.28 25.63 20.64
N CYS A 23 -17.65 26.27 21.62
CA CYS A 23 -16.27 26.75 21.49
C CYS A 23 -15.24 25.62 21.52
N ALA A 24 -15.53 24.50 22.20
CA ALA A 24 -14.66 23.33 22.16
C ALA A 24 -14.73 22.61 20.81
N SER A 25 -15.91 22.55 20.16
CA SER A 25 -16.06 21.97 18.82
C SER A 25 -15.39 22.81 17.74
N CYS A 26 -15.48 24.15 17.80
CA CYS A 26 -14.78 25.03 16.87
C CYS A 26 -13.25 25.01 17.07
N GLY A 27 -12.74 24.77 18.30
CA GLY A 27 -11.32 24.66 18.57
C GLY A 27 -10.73 23.29 18.20
N ALA A 28 -11.56 22.25 18.16
CA ALA A 28 -11.17 20.92 17.76
C ALA A 28 -10.97 20.81 16.22
N ASP A 29 -11.83 21.42 15.43
CA ASP A 29 -11.71 21.39 13.96
C ASP A 29 -10.44 22.09 13.45
N SER A 30 -9.96 23.13 14.11
CA SER A 30 -8.71 23.81 13.71
C SER A 30 -7.42 23.00 13.95
N ARG A 31 -7.50 21.87 14.65
CA ARG A 31 -6.36 20.97 14.93
C ARG A 31 -6.32 19.76 13.98
N ARG A 32 -7.35 19.53 13.19
CA ARG A 32 -7.38 18.45 12.21
C ARG A 32 -6.54 18.81 11.01
N THR A 33 -5.82 17.84 10.48
CA THR A 33 -5.14 17.98 9.19
C THR A 33 -6.19 17.99 8.09
N ASN A 34 -6.14 18.98 7.20
CA ASN A 34 -6.96 18.99 6.00
C ASN A 34 -6.37 18.02 4.97
N MET A 35 -6.98 16.88 4.77
CA MET A 35 -6.48 15.84 3.86
C MET A 35 -6.51 16.25 2.38
N ASN A 36 -7.27 17.28 2.02
CA ASN A 36 -7.29 17.80 0.66
C ASN A 36 -6.03 18.61 0.29
N ASP A 37 -5.27 19.05 1.29
CA ASP A 37 -4.02 19.79 1.08
C ASP A 37 -2.80 18.86 0.95
N ILE A 38 -3.00 17.56 1.14
CA ILE A 38 -1.94 16.54 1.09
C ILE A 38 -1.75 16.08 -0.36
N VAL A 39 -0.57 16.35 -0.92
CA VAL A 39 -0.21 16.01 -2.29
C VAL A 39 1.11 15.26 -2.31
N LYS A 40 1.18 14.16 -3.04
CA LYS A 40 2.41 13.42 -3.27
C LYS A 40 3.31 14.18 -4.25
N GLU A 41 4.57 14.38 -3.89
CA GLU A 41 5.59 14.85 -4.82
C GLU A 41 5.84 13.82 -5.92
N LYS A 42 5.87 14.28 -7.18
CA LYS A 42 6.17 13.41 -8.32
C LYS A 42 7.68 13.27 -8.46
N LEU A 43 8.14 12.02 -8.51
CA LEU A 43 9.53 11.69 -8.80
C LEU A 43 9.86 11.98 -10.27
N SER A 44 10.96 12.69 -10.52
CA SER A 44 11.49 12.87 -11.87
C SER A 44 12.31 11.66 -12.27
N TYR A 45 11.77 10.85 -13.20
CA TYR A 45 12.46 9.65 -13.66
C TYR A 45 13.59 9.99 -14.64
N THR A 46 14.73 9.36 -14.43
CA THR A 46 15.83 9.32 -15.39
C THR A 46 16.18 7.87 -15.69
N ALA A 47 16.61 7.59 -16.93
CA ALA A 47 16.94 6.22 -17.34
C ALA A 47 18.02 5.60 -16.42
N LEU A 48 17.74 4.43 -15.91
CA LEU A 48 18.62 3.66 -15.02
C LEU A 48 19.58 2.75 -15.76
N ARG A 49 19.37 2.57 -17.07
CA ARG A 49 20.11 1.62 -17.92
C ARG A 49 20.73 2.31 -19.13
N SER A 50 21.71 1.65 -19.73
CA SER A 50 22.38 2.11 -20.96
C SER A 50 21.44 2.13 -22.16
N LYS A 51 21.76 2.97 -23.14
CA LYS A 51 21.02 3.06 -24.42
C LYS A 51 21.18 1.78 -25.24
N GLY A 52 20.14 1.43 -25.98
CA GLY A 52 20.18 0.32 -26.92
C GLY A 52 20.74 0.72 -28.31
N THR A 53 21.21 -0.24 -29.03
CA THR A 53 21.76 -0.07 -30.38
C THR A 53 20.91 -0.71 -31.47
N LEU A 54 20.02 -1.63 -31.10
CA LEU A 54 19.11 -2.30 -32.02
C LEU A 54 17.97 -1.35 -32.41
N SER A 55 17.54 -1.43 -33.65
CA SER A 55 16.41 -0.66 -34.15
C SER A 55 15.39 -1.61 -34.78
N PRO A 56 14.11 -1.46 -34.53
CA PRO A 56 13.11 -2.11 -35.34
C PRO A 56 13.20 -1.54 -36.76
N THR A 57 13.12 -2.41 -37.77
CA THR A 57 13.40 -2.06 -39.17
C THR A 57 12.34 -1.20 -39.82
N ASP A 58 11.10 -1.18 -39.28
CA ASP A 58 9.97 -0.53 -39.91
C ASP A 58 9.08 0.24 -38.88
N THR A 59 8.46 1.31 -39.37
CA THR A 59 7.44 2.10 -38.59
C THR A 59 6.11 1.35 -38.49
N GLU A 60 5.88 0.32 -39.29
CA GLU A 60 4.72 -0.56 -39.21
C GLU A 60 5.21 -2.01 -39.35
N ILE A 61 4.99 -2.81 -38.31
CA ILE A 61 5.40 -4.21 -38.22
C ILE A 61 4.18 -5.09 -38.02
N ALA A 62 3.87 -5.96 -38.95
CA ALA A 62 2.77 -6.93 -38.82
C ALA A 62 1.43 -6.31 -38.38
N GLY A 63 1.04 -5.13 -38.96
CA GLY A 63 -0.19 -4.43 -38.62
C GLY A 63 -0.14 -3.55 -37.38
N LYS A 64 1.00 -3.49 -36.69
CA LYS A 64 1.24 -2.60 -35.55
C LYS A 64 1.86 -1.29 -36.00
N LYS A 65 1.29 -0.17 -35.54
CA LYS A 65 1.77 1.20 -35.84
C LYS A 65 2.71 1.67 -34.75
N LEU A 66 3.80 2.36 -35.13
CA LEU A 66 4.69 3.01 -34.16
C LEU A 66 4.00 4.21 -33.54
N ALA A 67 3.89 4.23 -32.21
CA ALA A 67 3.35 5.36 -31.45
C ALA A 67 4.44 6.31 -30.95
N GLN A 68 5.52 5.76 -30.40
CA GLN A 68 6.62 6.51 -29.83
C GLN A 68 7.92 5.68 -29.89
N GLN A 69 9.07 6.32 -29.98
CA GLN A 69 10.35 5.67 -29.76
C GLN A 69 11.37 6.64 -29.17
N ASN A 70 12.32 6.09 -28.45
CA ASN A 70 13.49 6.78 -27.91
C ASN A 70 14.76 5.94 -28.09
N ASP A 71 15.85 6.30 -27.43
CA ASP A 71 17.13 5.59 -27.55
C ASP A 71 17.13 4.17 -26.94
N TRP A 72 16.16 3.83 -26.12
CA TRP A 72 16.06 2.54 -25.42
C TRP A 72 14.98 1.64 -25.99
N LEU A 73 13.81 2.20 -26.28
CA LEU A 73 12.57 1.49 -26.54
C LEU A 73 11.84 1.99 -27.78
N ALA A 74 10.96 1.14 -28.32
CA ALA A 74 9.97 1.55 -29.32
C ALA A 74 8.59 0.98 -28.94
N LEU A 75 7.58 1.84 -28.90
CA LEU A 75 6.19 1.53 -28.54
C LEU A 75 5.34 1.42 -29.80
N TYR A 76 4.70 0.29 -29.97
CA TYR A 76 3.77 0.02 -31.06
C TYR A 76 2.37 -0.27 -30.53
N TYR A 77 1.36 -0.02 -31.37
CA TYR A 77 -0.04 -0.36 -31.06
C TYR A 77 -0.75 -0.91 -32.29
N GLU A 78 -1.79 -1.69 -32.04
CA GLU A 78 -2.66 -2.25 -33.06
C GLU A 78 -4.10 -1.78 -32.83
N GLU A 79 -4.67 -1.03 -33.79
CA GLU A 79 -6.02 -0.45 -33.62
C GLU A 79 -7.13 -1.51 -33.59
N SER A 80 -6.94 -2.64 -34.23
CA SER A 80 -7.94 -3.72 -34.30
C SER A 80 -8.14 -4.44 -32.96
N THR A 81 -7.12 -4.50 -32.14
CA THR A 81 -7.09 -5.22 -30.85
C THR A 81 -6.88 -4.29 -29.65
N ALA A 82 -6.50 -3.05 -29.90
CA ALA A 82 -6.01 -2.09 -28.91
C ALA A 82 -4.78 -2.61 -28.12
N ALA A 83 -4.14 -3.66 -28.59
CA ALA A 83 -2.92 -4.20 -28.00
C ALA A 83 -1.74 -3.27 -28.22
N VAL A 84 -0.89 -3.18 -27.19
CA VAL A 84 0.38 -2.47 -27.25
C VAL A 84 1.55 -3.42 -27.18
N SER A 85 2.68 -3.03 -27.77
CA SER A 85 3.89 -3.82 -27.78
C SER A 85 5.09 -2.91 -27.62
N VAL A 86 6.03 -3.29 -26.75
CA VAL A 86 7.30 -2.58 -26.55
C VAL A 86 8.44 -3.44 -27.06
N PHE A 87 9.26 -2.84 -27.90
CA PHE A 87 10.53 -3.42 -28.36
C PHE A 87 11.68 -2.83 -27.54
N ASP A 88 12.44 -3.66 -26.87
CA ASP A 88 13.65 -3.26 -26.14
C ASP A 88 14.85 -3.30 -27.11
N LYS A 89 15.42 -2.12 -27.41
CA LYS A 89 16.53 -1.92 -28.32
C LYS A 89 17.87 -2.47 -27.78
N ARG A 90 17.97 -2.88 -26.54
CA ARG A 90 19.15 -3.48 -25.93
C ARG A 90 19.14 -4.99 -26.15
N THR A 91 18.01 -5.63 -25.90
CA THR A 91 17.87 -7.10 -25.91
C THR A 91 17.28 -7.64 -27.19
N GLY A 92 16.56 -6.80 -27.96
CA GLY A 92 15.76 -7.24 -29.10
C GLY A 92 14.47 -7.97 -28.73
N LEU A 93 14.12 -7.97 -27.44
CA LEU A 93 12.90 -8.62 -26.95
C LEU A 93 11.67 -7.75 -27.19
N TRP A 94 10.57 -8.43 -27.44
CA TRP A 94 9.24 -7.84 -27.48
C TRP A 94 8.46 -8.14 -26.20
N TRP A 95 7.77 -7.13 -25.71
CA TRP A 95 6.86 -7.20 -24.57
C TRP A 95 5.47 -6.80 -25.03
N HIS A 96 4.51 -7.70 -24.92
CA HIS A 96 3.14 -7.53 -25.41
C HIS A 96 2.16 -7.36 -24.25
N SER A 97 1.18 -6.44 -24.41
CA SER A 97 0.11 -6.26 -23.42
C SER A 97 -0.84 -7.45 -23.33
N ASN A 98 -0.83 -8.29 -24.36
CA ASN A 98 -1.66 -9.46 -24.46
C ASN A 98 -0.80 -10.65 -24.90
N PRO A 99 -1.09 -11.87 -24.46
CA PRO A 99 -0.40 -13.07 -24.94
C PRO A 99 -0.68 -13.31 -26.44
N ASP A 100 0.24 -13.99 -27.10
CA ASP A 100 0.11 -14.32 -28.53
C ASP A 100 -1.11 -15.21 -28.83
N ASP A 101 -1.53 -16.00 -27.87
CA ASP A 101 -2.67 -16.93 -27.97
C ASP A 101 -3.68 -16.65 -26.83
N PRO A 102 -4.47 -15.56 -26.94
CA PRO A 102 -5.39 -15.15 -25.88
C PRO A 102 -6.60 -16.08 -25.79
N GLU A 103 -6.82 -16.63 -24.59
CA GLU A 103 -7.80 -17.70 -24.35
C GLU A 103 -9.18 -17.20 -23.90
N ASN A 104 -9.25 -15.95 -23.40
CA ASN A 104 -10.48 -15.38 -22.84
C ASN A 104 -10.57 -13.85 -23.10
N PRO A 105 -11.68 -13.16 -22.77
CA PRO A 105 -11.80 -11.71 -22.98
C PRO A 105 -10.83 -10.88 -22.16
N ALA A 106 -10.44 -11.30 -20.95
CA ALA A 106 -9.48 -10.58 -20.12
C ALA A 106 -8.08 -10.63 -20.76
N SER A 107 -7.64 -11.77 -21.28
CA SER A 107 -6.36 -11.90 -21.98
C SER A 107 -6.28 -11.13 -23.30
N ARG A 108 -7.40 -10.57 -23.80
CA ARG A 108 -7.49 -9.64 -24.92
C ARG A 108 -7.64 -8.17 -24.51
N SER A 109 -7.72 -7.90 -23.21
CA SER A 109 -8.05 -6.58 -22.68
C SER A 109 -6.82 -5.90 -22.11
N GLN A 110 -6.84 -4.56 -22.11
CA GLN A 110 -5.86 -3.70 -21.45
C GLN A 110 -6.38 -3.15 -20.12
N LEU A 111 -7.72 -3.09 -19.99
CA LEU A 111 -8.40 -2.67 -18.77
C LEU A 111 -9.53 -3.63 -18.44
N SER A 112 -9.70 -3.90 -17.14
CA SER A 112 -10.91 -4.51 -16.56
C SER A 112 -11.41 -3.62 -15.43
N ILE A 113 -12.72 -3.40 -15.36
CA ILE A 113 -13.33 -2.60 -14.30
C ILE A 113 -14.47 -3.34 -13.64
N SER A 114 -14.57 -3.19 -12.33
CA SER A 114 -15.76 -3.56 -11.55
C SER A 114 -16.47 -2.27 -11.15
N THR A 115 -17.79 -2.27 -11.31
CA THR A 115 -18.62 -1.09 -11.05
C THR A 115 -19.76 -1.43 -10.12
N ILE A 116 -20.28 -0.45 -9.41
CA ILE A 116 -21.46 -0.58 -8.58
C ILE A 116 -22.42 0.57 -8.87
N SER A 117 -23.70 0.24 -9.07
CA SER A 117 -24.74 1.26 -9.23
C SER A 117 -25.26 1.75 -7.87
N SER A 118 -25.96 2.90 -7.86
CA SER A 118 -26.67 3.40 -6.68
C SER A 118 -27.71 2.43 -6.10
N GLN A 119 -28.09 1.40 -6.88
CA GLN A 119 -28.99 0.32 -6.46
C GLN A 119 -28.22 -0.93 -5.95
N GLY A 120 -26.89 -0.84 -5.83
CA GLY A 120 -26.05 -1.96 -5.39
C GLY A 120 -25.82 -3.06 -6.44
N VAL A 121 -26.13 -2.79 -7.73
CA VAL A 121 -25.88 -3.75 -8.81
C VAL A 121 -24.42 -3.69 -9.21
N VAL A 122 -23.69 -4.79 -9.01
CA VAL A 122 -22.29 -4.95 -9.42
C VAL A 122 -22.24 -5.45 -10.86
N LYS A 123 -21.37 -4.83 -11.68
CA LYS A 123 -21.07 -5.25 -13.06
C LYS A 123 -19.57 -5.25 -13.28
N GLN A 124 -19.14 -6.15 -14.13
CA GLN A 124 -17.75 -6.20 -14.61
C GLN A 124 -17.74 -5.91 -16.10
N TYR A 125 -16.73 -5.18 -16.53
CA TYR A 125 -16.48 -4.85 -17.94
C TYR A 125 -15.02 -5.10 -18.27
N THR A 126 -14.77 -5.53 -19.50
CA THR A 126 -13.42 -5.67 -20.06
C THR A 126 -13.28 -4.78 -21.28
N SER A 127 -12.09 -4.20 -21.49
CA SER A 127 -11.88 -3.27 -22.60
C SER A 127 -12.10 -3.90 -23.96
N TYR A 128 -11.82 -5.20 -24.11
CA TYR A 128 -12.08 -5.94 -25.35
C TYR A 128 -13.57 -6.14 -25.59
N ALA A 129 -14.30 -6.78 -24.68
CA ALA A 129 -15.67 -7.19 -24.92
C ALA A 129 -16.66 -6.02 -24.85
N ASP A 130 -16.42 -5.03 -23.98
CA ASP A 130 -17.40 -4.00 -23.64
C ASP A 130 -17.10 -2.64 -24.24
N SER A 131 -15.91 -2.43 -24.81
CA SER A 131 -15.51 -1.19 -25.45
C SER A 131 -15.05 -1.43 -26.90
N LEU A 132 -13.98 -2.19 -27.13
CA LEU A 132 -13.39 -2.40 -28.46
C LEU A 132 -14.37 -3.10 -29.42
N SER A 133 -15.00 -4.20 -29.00
CA SER A 133 -15.97 -4.96 -29.81
C SER A 133 -17.22 -4.15 -30.16
N ARG A 134 -17.47 -3.06 -29.44
CA ARG A 134 -18.59 -2.14 -29.68
C ARG A 134 -18.18 -0.91 -30.51
N GLY A 135 -16.90 -0.83 -30.91
CA GLY A 135 -16.36 0.36 -31.61
C GLY A 135 -16.35 1.62 -30.75
N GLN A 136 -16.19 1.47 -29.43
CA GLN A 136 -16.21 2.53 -28.42
C GLN A 136 -14.80 2.80 -27.89
N VAL A 137 -13.79 2.78 -28.77
CA VAL A 137 -12.39 3.06 -28.48
C VAL A 137 -11.89 4.15 -29.42
N SER A 138 -11.09 5.08 -28.90
CA SER A 138 -10.34 6.06 -29.68
C SER A 138 -8.88 6.05 -29.35
N PHE A 139 -8.04 6.39 -30.34
CA PHE A 139 -6.59 6.40 -30.24
C PHE A 139 -6.08 7.81 -30.53
N GLU A 140 -5.22 8.31 -29.65
CA GLU A 140 -4.56 9.60 -29.82
C GLU A 140 -3.06 9.39 -29.65
N THR A 141 -2.28 9.81 -30.66
CA THR A 141 -0.82 9.80 -30.63
C THR A 141 -0.29 11.23 -30.52
N GLY A 142 0.69 11.44 -29.63
CA GLY A 142 1.32 12.73 -29.37
C GLY A 142 2.70 12.50 -28.74
N GLU A 143 2.89 12.92 -27.51
CA GLU A 143 4.10 12.56 -26.74
C GLU A 143 4.18 11.07 -26.44
N GLY A 144 3.03 10.38 -26.45
CA GLY A 144 2.89 8.93 -26.29
C GLY A 144 1.66 8.44 -27.01
N LEU A 145 1.03 7.39 -26.49
CA LEU A 145 -0.21 6.81 -26.98
C LEU A 145 -1.28 6.90 -25.89
N THR A 146 -2.41 7.54 -26.16
CA THR A 146 -3.59 7.46 -25.30
C THR A 146 -4.68 6.66 -25.98
N VAL A 147 -5.18 5.64 -25.31
CA VAL A 147 -6.31 4.82 -25.73
C VAL A 147 -7.48 5.07 -24.79
N SER A 148 -8.54 5.69 -25.30
CA SER A 148 -9.73 5.97 -24.50
C SER A 148 -10.77 4.89 -24.70
N TYR A 149 -11.13 4.21 -23.62
CA TYR A 149 -12.13 3.15 -23.59
C TYR A 149 -13.44 3.68 -23.01
N THR A 150 -14.55 3.44 -23.73
CA THR A 150 -15.90 3.78 -23.26
C THR A 150 -16.69 2.51 -22.98
N PHE A 151 -17.12 2.33 -21.73
CA PHE A 151 -17.87 1.19 -21.24
C PHE A 151 -19.33 1.55 -20.99
N GLY A 152 -20.25 0.67 -21.31
CA GLY A 152 -21.68 0.89 -21.12
C GLY A 152 -22.32 1.52 -22.36
N ASN A 153 -23.34 2.34 -22.14
CA ASN A 153 -24.09 2.99 -23.21
C ASN A 153 -23.81 4.50 -23.20
N PRO A 154 -22.85 4.96 -24.01
CA PRO A 154 -22.54 6.37 -24.07
C PRO A 154 -23.75 7.16 -24.56
N LYS A 155 -23.91 8.32 -23.98
CA LYS A 155 -24.91 9.28 -24.42
C LYS A 155 -24.71 9.58 -25.91
N PRO A 156 -25.72 9.38 -26.73
CA PRO A 156 -25.60 9.79 -28.13
C PRO A 156 -25.36 11.29 -28.24
N ASP A 157 -24.43 11.67 -29.07
CA ASP A 157 -24.21 13.06 -29.39
C ASP A 157 -25.43 13.59 -30.19
N LEU A 158 -26.26 14.35 -29.53
CA LEU A 158 -27.43 15.02 -30.07
C LEU A 158 -27.37 16.53 -29.82
N SER A 159 -26.17 17.06 -29.63
CA SER A 159 -25.94 18.51 -29.39
C SER A 159 -26.44 19.38 -30.53
N SER A 160 -26.44 18.86 -31.78
CA SER A 160 -26.97 19.52 -32.98
C SER A 160 -28.46 19.25 -33.24
N VAL A 161 -29.17 18.54 -32.34
CA VAL A 161 -30.55 18.14 -32.53
C VAL A 161 -31.40 18.76 -31.42
N PRO A 162 -32.46 19.56 -31.76
CA PRO A 162 -33.27 20.23 -30.76
C PRO A 162 -33.94 19.23 -29.79
N GLU A 163 -33.95 19.59 -28.53
CA GLU A 163 -34.59 18.80 -27.49
C GLU A 163 -36.10 18.93 -27.52
N LYS A 164 -36.57 20.14 -27.82
CA LYS A 164 -37.98 20.47 -27.93
C LYS A 164 -38.23 21.30 -29.19
N LEU A 165 -39.40 21.12 -29.76
CA LEU A 165 -39.88 21.88 -30.94
C LEU A 165 -41.31 22.30 -30.68
N THR A 166 -41.68 23.50 -31.11
CA THR A 166 -43.07 23.91 -31.21
C THR A 166 -43.78 23.09 -32.30
N ASP A 167 -45.11 22.98 -32.27
CA ASP A 167 -45.86 22.20 -33.26
C ASP A 167 -45.66 22.77 -34.68
N GLU A 168 -45.57 24.09 -34.79
CA GLU A 168 -45.31 24.79 -36.06
C GLU A 168 -43.92 24.44 -36.59
N ARG A 169 -42.91 24.50 -35.71
CA ARG A 169 -41.55 24.23 -36.11
C ARG A 169 -41.34 22.77 -36.49
N HIS A 170 -41.93 21.87 -35.75
CA HIS A 170 -41.89 20.41 -36.05
C HIS A 170 -42.47 20.11 -37.43
N LYS A 171 -43.62 20.73 -37.82
CA LYS A 171 -44.20 20.62 -39.16
C LYS A 171 -43.28 21.17 -40.24
N ALA A 172 -42.71 22.38 -40.05
CA ALA A 172 -41.77 22.99 -40.98
C ALA A 172 -40.52 22.11 -41.21
N LEU A 173 -39.95 21.50 -40.15
CA LEU A 173 -38.81 20.60 -40.28
C LEU A 173 -39.18 19.27 -40.95
N MET A 174 -40.41 18.77 -40.77
CA MET A 174 -40.90 17.61 -41.51
C MET A 174 -41.05 17.88 -43.02
N GLU A 175 -41.57 19.07 -43.42
CA GLU A 175 -41.65 19.51 -44.81
C GLU A 175 -40.24 19.65 -45.41
N ARG A 176 -39.33 20.31 -44.70
CA ARG A 176 -37.92 20.44 -45.09
C ARG A 176 -37.22 19.10 -45.26
N ALA A 177 -37.50 18.11 -44.39
CA ALA A 177 -36.99 16.75 -44.49
C ALA A 177 -37.47 16.07 -45.78
N VAL A 178 -38.74 16.23 -46.18
CA VAL A 178 -39.27 15.72 -47.44
C VAL A 178 -38.58 16.34 -48.67
N VAL A 179 -38.38 17.67 -48.65
CA VAL A 179 -37.70 18.39 -49.75
C VAL A 179 -36.25 17.92 -49.89
N ALA A 180 -35.58 17.66 -48.80
CA ALA A 180 -34.23 17.15 -48.79
C ALA A 180 -34.08 15.63 -49.08
N GLY A 181 -35.20 14.92 -49.33
CA GLY A 181 -35.20 13.49 -49.57
C GLY A 181 -34.98 12.62 -48.32
N GLY A 182 -35.12 13.21 -47.12
CA GLY A 182 -34.98 12.54 -45.83
C GLY A 182 -36.28 11.85 -45.35
N ASP A 183 -36.15 10.97 -44.36
CA ASP A 183 -37.27 10.29 -43.73
C ASP A 183 -37.96 11.18 -42.67
N LYS A 184 -39.01 11.87 -43.09
CA LYS A 184 -39.81 12.72 -42.18
C LYS A 184 -40.39 11.95 -40.97
N THR A 185 -40.57 10.63 -41.11
CA THR A 185 -41.16 9.83 -40.03
C THR A 185 -40.22 9.71 -38.82
N LEU A 186 -38.93 10.02 -38.99
CA LEU A 186 -37.97 10.04 -37.87
C LEU A 186 -38.36 11.10 -36.84
N LEU A 187 -38.81 12.31 -37.28
CA LEU A 187 -39.24 13.36 -36.36
C LEU A 187 -40.46 12.91 -35.55
N THR A 188 -41.49 12.33 -36.19
CA THR A 188 -42.69 11.82 -35.49
C THR A 188 -42.37 10.61 -34.56
N ARG A 189 -41.45 9.74 -34.98
CA ARG A 189 -41.09 8.55 -34.19
C ARG A 189 -40.15 8.84 -33.02
N ARG A 190 -39.32 9.88 -33.13
CA ARG A 190 -38.27 10.22 -32.15
C ARG A 190 -38.66 11.39 -31.23
N TYR A 191 -39.81 12.02 -31.49
CA TYR A 191 -40.40 13.03 -30.61
C TYR A 191 -41.76 12.54 -30.11
N ILE A 192 -42.18 13.08 -28.98
CA ILE A 192 -43.49 12.87 -28.37
C ILE A 192 -44.15 14.23 -28.24
N GLN A 193 -45.39 14.37 -28.75
CA GLN A 193 -46.15 15.58 -28.56
C GLN A 193 -46.80 15.63 -27.18
N LYS A 194 -46.58 16.73 -26.47
CA LYS A 194 -47.22 17.03 -25.19
C LYS A 194 -47.51 18.52 -25.12
N ASP A 195 -48.76 18.91 -24.88
CA ASP A 195 -49.18 20.29 -24.68
C ASP A 195 -48.73 21.27 -25.81
N GLY A 196 -48.78 20.84 -27.07
CA GLY A 196 -48.35 21.64 -28.22
C GLY A 196 -46.86 21.70 -28.48
N ILE A 197 -46.05 21.02 -27.69
CA ILE A 197 -44.59 20.91 -27.83
C ILE A 197 -44.20 19.46 -28.15
N TRP A 198 -43.32 19.31 -29.13
CA TRP A 198 -42.69 18.05 -29.47
C TRP A 198 -41.39 17.89 -28.69
N ILE A 199 -41.31 16.89 -27.79
CA ILE A 199 -40.18 16.59 -26.92
C ILE A 199 -39.44 15.39 -27.48
N ARG A 200 -38.14 15.49 -27.68
CA ARG A 200 -37.29 14.39 -28.11
C ARG A 200 -37.27 13.29 -27.04
N LYS A 201 -37.38 12.03 -27.48
CA LYS A 201 -37.35 10.87 -26.59
C LYS A 201 -35.97 10.70 -25.95
N ASP A 202 -35.93 10.46 -24.67
CA ASP A 202 -34.68 10.31 -23.87
C ASP A 202 -34.01 8.96 -24.08
N ASN A 203 -34.75 7.93 -24.51
CA ASN A 203 -34.31 6.53 -24.62
C ASN A 203 -33.93 6.15 -26.07
N LEU A 204 -33.37 7.08 -26.84
CA LEU A 204 -32.88 6.78 -28.18
C LEU A 204 -31.61 5.92 -28.14
N THR A 205 -31.60 4.84 -28.95
CA THR A 205 -30.38 4.06 -29.16
C THR A 205 -29.34 4.84 -29.98
N ALA A 206 -28.07 4.42 -29.94
CA ALA A 206 -26.99 5.04 -30.71
C ALA A 206 -27.32 5.09 -32.22
N ASP A 207 -27.88 4.01 -32.80
CA ASP A 207 -28.30 3.98 -34.21
C ASP A 207 -29.46 4.93 -34.50
N GLN A 208 -30.41 5.03 -33.60
CA GLN A 208 -31.56 5.94 -33.72
C GLN A 208 -31.11 7.40 -33.65
N SER A 209 -30.17 7.71 -32.74
CA SER A 209 -29.59 9.04 -32.60
C SER A 209 -28.74 9.43 -33.80
N LYS A 210 -27.93 8.49 -34.30
CA LYS A 210 -27.16 8.67 -35.54
C LYS A 210 -28.05 8.97 -36.75
N LYS A 211 -29.18 8.24 -36.89
CA LYS A 211 -30.16 8.50 -37.96
C LYS A 211 -30.85 9.84 -37.81
N LEU A 212 -31.16 10.21 -36.57
CA LEU A 212 -31.79 11.51 -36.31
C LEU A 212 -30.81 12.69 -36.60
N ARG A 213 -29.58 12.58 -36.15
CA ARG A 213 -28.52 13.57 -36.43
C ARG A 213 -28.30 13.73 -37.93
N LYS A 214 -28.15 12.62 -38.66
CA LYS A 214 -28.01 12.65 -40.11
C LYS A 214 -29.20 13.31 -40.83
N LEU A 215 -30.40 13.21 -40.28
CA LEU A 215 -31.57 13.92 -40.83
C LEU A 215 -31.39 15.43 -40.64
N PHE A 216 -30.96 15.90 -39.47
CA PHE A 216 -30.74 17.32 -39.20
C PHE A 216 -29.58 17.89 -40.04
N GLU A 217 -28.51 17.09 -40.23
CA GLU A 217 -27.44 17.44 -41.20
C GLU A 217 -27.94 17.54 -42.64
N LEU A 218 -28.75 16.57 -43.07
CA LEU A 218 -29.31 16.53 -44.44
C LEU A 218 -30.20 17.71 -44.75
N ILE A 219 -30.88 18.25 -43.75
CA ILE A 219 -31.78 19.44 -43.92
C ILE A 219 -31.05 20.76 -43.65
N ASP A 220 -29.68 20.75 -43.57
CA ASP A 220 -28.86 21.92 -43.28
C ASP A 220 -29.34 22.72 -42.06
N TYR A 221 -29.64 22.01 -40.96
CA TYR A 221 -30.10 22.62 -39.70
C TYR A 221 -28.91 23.28 -38.99
N THR A 222 -29.03 24.60 -38.71
CA THR A 222 -27.91 25.39 -38.20
C THR A 222 -27.91 25.50 -36.67
N ALA A 223 -26.79 25.97 -36.12
CA ALA A 223 -26.63 26.22 -34.69
C ALA A 223 -27.50 27.38 -34.22
N GLU A 224 -27.73 28.37 -35.10
CA GLU A 224 -28.63 29.51 -34.85
C GLU A 224 -30.08 29.04 -34.75
N GLU A 225 -30.55 28.18 -35.69
CA GLU A 225 -31.86 27.54 -35.64
C GLU A 225 -32.06 26.73 -34.35
N LEU A 226 -31.04 26.01 -33.93
CA LEU A 226 -31.04 25.25 -32.67
C LEU A 226 -31.24 26.17 -31.45
N ALA A 227 -30.54 27.30 -31.42
CA ALA A 227 -30.64 28.27 -30.34
C ALA A 227 -32.05 28.92 -30.32
N GLU A 228 -32.62 29.25 -31.49
CA GLU A 228 -33.96 29.77 -31.63
C GLU A 228 -35.04 28.77 -31.21
N ASP A 229 -34.92 27.50 -31.66
CA ASP A 229 -35.89 26.44 -31.33
C ASP A 229 -35.85 26.09 -29.84
N ASN A 230 -34.67 26.05 -29.25
CA ASN A 230 -34.49 25.84 -27.81
C ASN A 230 -35.10 27.00 -26.99
N ALA A 231 -34.87 28.23 -27.40
CA ALA A 231 -35.44 29.42 -26.74
C ALA A 231 -36.97 29.45 -26.85
N ALA A 232 -37.52 29.19 -28.05
CA ALA A 232 -38.96 29.20 -28.32
C ALA A 232 -39.72 28.08 -27.56
N ALA A 233 -39.12 26.96 -27.37
CA ALA A 233 -39.73 25.81 -26.69
C ALA A 233 -39.46 25.75 -25.16
N GLY A 234 -38.77 26.75 -24.58
CA GLY A 234 -38.49 26.88 -23.15
C GLY A 234 -37.72 25.67 -22.58
N THR A 235 -36.52 25.46 -23.09
CA THR A 235 -35.64 24.39 -22.59
C THR A 235 -34.93 24.79 -21.29
N SER A 236 -35.32 24.19 -20.19
CA SER A 236 -34.41 23.91 -19.09
C SER A 236 -33.87 22.51 -19.37
N GLY A 237 -32.65 22.39 -19.87
CA GLY A 237 -32.11 21.13 -20.39
C GLY A 237 -32.30 19.93 -19.45
N THR A 238 -33.15 19.01 -19.87
CA THR A 238 -33.17 17.65 -19.36
C THR A 238 -32.01 16.91 -20.06
N SER A 239 -30.89 16.90 -19.43
CA SER A 239 -29.74 16.13 -19.91
C SER A 239 -30.15 14.67 -20.09
N LEU A 240 -29.94 14.11 -21.27
CA LEU A 240 -29.99 12.64 -21.48
C LEU A 240 -29.05 12.01 -20.47
N LYS A 241 -29.54 10.97 -19.79
CA LYS A 241 -28.73 10.26 -18.79
C LYS A 241 -27.57 9.55 -19.50
N ASP A 242 -26.35 9.92 -19.15
CA ASP A 242 -25.16 9.22 -19.61
C ASP A 242 -24.95 7.98 -18.75
N ASP A 243 -24.94 6.82 -19.34
CA ASP A 243 -24.84 5.52 -18.67
C ASP A 243 -23.52 4.83 -19.06
N SER A 244 -22.48 5.62 -19.29
CA SER A 244 -21.17 5.14 -19.69
C SER A 244 -20.05 5.67 -18.80
N PHE A 245 -19.00 4.87 -18.70
CA PHE A 245 -17.70 5.27 -18.17
C PHE A 245 -16.76 5.54 -19.34
N MET A 246 -15.89 6.53 -19.24
CA MET A 246 -14.80 6.73 -20.20
C MET A 246 -13.49 6.83 -19.42
N ILE A 247 -12.52 5.98 -19.79
CA ILE A 247 -11.22 5.84 -19.14
C ILE A 247 -10.13 5.99 -20.20
N PRO A 248 -9.31 7.05 -20.15
CA PRO A 248 -8.13 7.19 -20.99
C PRO A 248 -6.95 6.49 -20.36
N LEU A 249 -6.37 5.51 -21.05
CA LEU A 249 -5.15 4.82 -20.68
C LEU A 249 -4.01 5.33 -21.53
N THR A 250 -3.02 5.97 -20.90
CA THR A 250 -1.88 6.57 -21.59
C THR A 250 -0.63 5.75 -21.38
N TYR A 251 0.10 5.51 -22.47
CA TYR A 251 1.38 4.83 -22.55
C TYR A 251 2.45 5.84 -22.96
N LEU A 252 3.50 5.97 -22.17
CA LEU A 252 4.57 6.93 -22.38
C LEU A 252 5.94 6.27 -22.18
N LEU A 253 6.82 6.36 -23.16
CA LEU A 253 8.21 5.95 -23.01
C LEU A 253 9.03 7.05 -22.33
N GLU A 254 9.58 6.74 -21.18
CA GLU A 254 10.46 7.61 -20.39
C GLU A 254 11.80 6.89 -20.15
N GLY A 255 12.86 7.29 -20.88
CA GLY A 255 14.15 6.60 -20.81
C GLY A 255 14.04 5.13 -21.18
N ASP A 256 14.47 4.24 -20.29
CA ASP A 256 14.48 2.77 -20.42
C ASP A 256 13.19 2.11 -19.89
N SER A 257 12.14 2.88 -19.67
CA SER A 257 10.88 2.40 -19.10
C SER A 257 9.65 2.79 -19.91
N LEU A 258 8.59 2.01 -19.73
CA LEU A 258 7.23 2.34 -20.15
C LEU A 258 6.44 2.79 -18.91
N ARG A 259 5.98 4.02 -18.90
CA ARG A 259 5.01 4.51 -17.92
C ARG A 259 3.59 4.34 -18.48
N VAL A 260 2.72 3.72 -17.72
CA VAL A 260 1.31 3.51 -18.05
C VAL A 260 0.48 4.19 -16.98
N TYR A 261 -0.39 5.13 -17.37
CA TYR A 261 -1.12 5.89 -16.38
C TYR A 261 -2.53 6.27 -16.84
N ILE A 262 -3.38 6.52 -15.86
CA ILE A 262 -4.73 7.04 -16.02
C ILE A 262 -4.84 8.29 -15.15
N SER A 263 -5.15 9.43 -15.76
CA SER A 263 -5.43 10.64 -14.99
C SER A 263 -6.80 10.54 -14.33
N GLY A 264 -6.85 10.62 -12.99
CA GLY A 264 -8.06 10.50 -12.22
C GLY A 264 -9.12 11.57 -12.56
N GLU A 265 -8.68 12.76 -12.96
CA GLU A 265 -9.55 13.86 -13.39
C GLU A 265 -10.20 13.60 -14.75
N GLN A 266 -9.57 12.81 -15.61
CA GLN A 266 -10.07 12.52 -16.96
C GLN A 266 -11.04 11.34 -17.00
N ILE A 267 -11.16 10.57 -15.92
CA ILE A 267 -12.16 9.50 -15.85
C ILE A 267 -13.55 10.12 -15.81
N ARG A 268 -14.41 9.74 -16.75
CA ARG A 268 -15.82 10.13 -16.75
C ARG A 268 -16.69 9.02 -16.18
N TYR A 269 -17.61 9.40 -15.33
CA TYR A 269 -18.54 8.51 -14.63
C TYR A 269 -19.98 8.80 -15.06
N PRO A 270 -20.82 7.77 -15.15
CA PRO A 270 -22.28 7.98 -15.22
C PRO A 270 -22.78 8.53 -13.87
N THR A 271 -23.98 9.11 -13.87
CA THR A 271 -24.56 9.76 -12.68
C THR A 271 -24.80 8.78 -11.52
N ASP A 272 -25.11 7.51 -11.82
CA ASP A 272 -25.65 6.57 -10.85
C ASP A 272 -24.75 5.34 -10.61
N SER A 273 -23.48 5.40 -11.01
CA SER A 273 -22.58 4.25 -10.85
C SER A 273 -21.15 4.71 -10.59
N LEU A 274 -20.41 3.93 -9.81
CA LEU A 274 -19.02 4.16 -9.45
C LEU A 274 -18.15 2.99 -9.92
N ILE A 275 -16.86 3.24 -10.16
CA ILE A 275 -15.85 2.21 -10.40
C ILE A 275 -15.30 1.79 -9.04
N THR A 276 -15.50 0.55 -8.65
CA THR A 276 -14.98 0.01 -7.39
C THR A 276 -13.58 -0.55 -7.54
N SER A 277 -13.28 -1.19 -8.68
CA SER A 277 -11.96 -1.71 -8.99
C SER A 277 -11.60 -1.43 -10.43
N LEU A 278 -10.34 -1.10 -10.65
CA LEU A 278 -9.73 -0.88 -11.96
C LEU A 278 -8.46 -1.72 -12.04
N GLU A 279 -8.43 -2.69 -12.94
CA GLU A 279 -7.26 -3.53 -13.20
C GLU A 279 -6.62 -3.16 -14.53
N VAL A 280 -5.29 -2.98 -14.51
CA VAL A 280 -4.52 -2.44 -15.63
C VAL A 280 -3.55 -3.49 -16.15
N LEU A 281 -3.59 -3.76 -17.46
CA LEU A 281 -2.65 -4.61 -18.16
C LEU A 281 -2.46 -6.00 -17.52
N GLU A 282 -3.55 -6.70 -17.23
CA GLU A 282 -3.57 -7.99 -16.52
C GLU A 282 -2.59 -9.02 -17.09
N TYR A 283 -2.38 -9.01 -18.40
CA TYR A 283 -1.51 -9.99 -19.11
C TYR A 283 -0.18 -9.41 -19.58
N PHE A 284 0.20 -8.20 -19.20
CA PHE A 284 1.49 -7.64 -19.63
C PHE A 284 2.65 -8.37 -18.95
N GLY A 285 3.45 -9.08 -19.76
CA GLY A 285 4.51 -9.92 -19.26
C GLY A 285 4.09 -11.33 -18.84
N ALA A 286 2.84 -11.72 -19.12
CA ALA A 286 2.31 -13.07 -18.82
C ALA A 286 3.21 -14.19 -19.31
N LEU A 287 3.39 -15.22 -18.48
CA LEU A 287 4.24 -16.37 -18.74
C LEU A 287 3.35 -17.60 -19.00
N LYS A 288 3.57 -18.26 -20.15
CA LYS A 288 2.81 -19.46 -20.48
C LYS A 288 3.20 -20.62 -19.56
N GLU A 289 2.27 -21.49 -19.26
CA GLU A 289 2.44 -22.70 -18.47
C GLU A 289 3.67 -23.51 -18.92
N ASN A 290 4.47 -23.97 -17.93
CA ASN A 290 5.68 -24.78 -18.11
C ASN A 290 6.76 -24.12 -19.00
N THR A 291 6.74 -22.80 -19.18
CA THR A 291 7.87 -22.07 -19.78
C THR A 291 8.91 -21.75 -18.73
N GLU A 292 10.16 -21.57 -19.15
CA GLU A 292 11.22 -21.08 -18.27
C GLU A 292 10.94 -19.64 -17.87
N GLY A 293 10.85 -19.39 -16.55
CA GLY A 293 10.56 -18.08 -15.97
C GLY A 293 9.86 -18.17 -14.63
N TRP A 294 9.71 -17.02 -13.99
CA TRP A 294 9.04 -16.87 -12.72
C TRP A 294 8.53 -15.43 -12.53
N ILE A 295 7.64 -15.26 -11.59
CA ILE A 295 7.11 -13.96 -11.16
C ILE A 295 7.68 -13.67 -9.76
N PHE A 296 8.23 -12.48 -9.57
CA PHE A 296 8.59 -11.93 -8.27
C PHE A 296 7.39 -11.17 -7.68
N ILE A 297 7.13 -11.38 -6.38
CA ILE A 297 6.13 -10.67 -5.59
C ILE A 297 6.73 -10.16 -4.28
N PRO A 298 6.31 -8.97 -3.76
CA PRO A 298 6.90 -8.35 -2.57
C PRO A 298 6.24 -8.83 -1.28
N ASP A 299 5.87 -10.10 -1.19
CA ASP A 299 5.28 -10.72 0.00
C ASP A 299 6.32 -10.85 1.10
N GLY A 300 6.18 -10.07 2.17
CA GLY A 300 7.16 -9.96 3.24
C GLY A 300 8.55 -9.56 2.73
N SER A 301 9.55 -10.44 2.91
CA SER A 301 10.91 -10.22 2.38
C SER A 301 10.99 -10.32 0.86
N GLY A 302 10.01 -10.96 0.23
CA GLY A 302 9.91 -11.26 -1.18
C GLY A 302 9.74 -12.74 -1.48
N ALA A 303 9.01 -13.08 -2.54
CA ALA A 303 8.79 -14.47 -2.96
C ALA A 303 8.81 -14.63 -4.47
N LEU A 304 9.08 -15.86 -4.94
CA LEU A 304 9.04 -16.23 -6.34
C LEU A 304 7.92 -17.23 -6.61
N VAL A 305 7.17 -16.99 -7.69
CA VAL A 305 6.08 -17.84 -8.18
C VAL A 305 6.49 -18.44 -9.53
N ASP A 306 6.49 -19.77 -9.63
CA ASP A 306 6.83 -20.46 -10.89
C ASP A 306 5.66 -20.53 -11.87
N THR A 307 5.96 -20.94 -13.12
CA THR A 307 4.98 -21.09 -14.20
C THR A 307 4.32 -22.46 -14.24
N SER A 308 4.58 -23.35 -13.27
CA SER A 308 3.99 -24.68 -13.24
C SER A 308 2.52 -24.62 -12.80
N ALA A 309 1.65 -25.31 -13.53
CA ALA A 309 0.29 -25.55 -13.05
C ALA A 309 0.34 -26.55 -11.89
N ARG A 310 -0.16 -26.14 -10.72
CA ARG A 310 -0.29 -27.04 -9.57
C ARG A 310 -1.75 -27.30 -9.27
N MET A 311 -2.18 -28.53 -9.44
CA MET A 311 -3.51 -28.93 -9.01
C MET A 311 -3.61 -28.91 -7.48
N GLY A 312 -4.66 -28.30 -6.95
CA GLY A 312 -4.99 -28.32 -5.51
C GLY A 312 -4.33 -27.21 -4.66
N THR A 313 -3.65 -26.25 -5.26
CA THR A 313 -3.16 -25.04 -4.58
C THR A 313 -4.10 -23.87 -4.83
N THR A 314 -4.00 -22.81 -4.02
CA THR A 314 -4.65 -21.53 -4.29
C THR A 314 -4.18 -21.02 -5.64
N GLY A 315 -5.08 -20.90 -6.62
CA GLY A 315 -4.72 -20.53 -8.00
C GLY A 315 -4.55 -19.04 -8.22
N SER A 316 -5.08 -18.20 -7.31
CA SER A 316 -4.92 -16.76 -7.35
C SER A 316 -4.77 -16.19 -5.94
N VAL A 317 -4.09 -15.05 -5.84
CA VAL A 317 -3.98 -14.27 -4.62
C VAL A 317 -4.03 -12.78 -4.95
N SER A 318 -4.65 -12.01 -4.07
CA SER A 318 -4.63 -10.55 -4.08
C SER A 318 -3.81 -10.07 -2.88
N LEU A 319 -2.75 -9.34 -3.15
CA LEU A 319 -1.80 -8.83 -2.16
C LEU A 319 -1.99 -7.32 -2.03
N PRO A 320 -2.72 -6.83 -1.02
CA PRO A 320 -2.85 -5.40 -0.79
C PRO A 320 -1.51 -4.81 -0.37
N LEU A 321 -1.15 -3.66 -0.95
CA LEU A 321 0.05 -2.95 -0.55
C LEU A 321 -0.12 -2.29 0.83
N TYR A 322 0.94 -2.29 1.63
CA TYR A 322 0.98 -1.70 2.99
C TYR A 322 -0.05 -2.28 3.95
N GLY A 323 -0.26 -3.58 3.85
CA GLY A 323 -1.25 -4.28 4.63
C GLY A 323 -2.70 -3.97 4.19
N ARG A 324 -3.65 -4.44 4.96
CA ARG A 324 -5.07 -4.19 4.71
C ARG A 324 -5.50 -2.83 5.27
N ASP A 325 -6.61 -2.33 4.78
CA ASP A 325 -7.32 -1.22 5.41
C ASP A 325 -8.21 -1.75 6.56
N ASP A 326 -7.77 -1.58 7.80
CA ASP A 326 -8.48 -2.06 8.99
C ASP A 326 -9.83 -1.34 9.24
N THR A 327 -10.14 -0.29 8.46
CA THR A 327 -11.45 0.36 8.49
C THR A 327 -12.48 -0.32 7.60
N LEU A 328 -12.05 -1.28 6.77
CA LEU A 328 -12.91 -2.08 5.90
C LEU A 328 -12.93 -3.54 6.35
N PRO A 329 -14.10 -4.17 6.49
CA PRO A 329 -14.19 -5.60 6.81
C PRO A 329 -13.55 -6.43 5.70
N GLN A 330 -12.63 -7.30 6.07
CA GLN A 330 -11.93 -8.20 5.14
C GLN A 330 -12.45 -9.62 5.28
N THR A 331 -12.75 -10.26 4.17
CA THR A 331 -13.06 -11.70 4.12
C THR A 331 -11.90 -12.45 3.51
N GLY A 332 -11.46 -13.53 4.15
CA GLY A 332 -10.41 -14.43 3.61
C GLY A 332 -8.97 -13.98 3.87
N TYR A 333 -8.76 -13.01 4.75
CA TYR A 333 -7.43 -12.57 5.15
C TYR A 333 -6.83 -13.48 6.22
N SER A 334 -5.52 -13.80 6.10
CA SER A 334 -4.75 -14.41 7.19
C SER A 334 -4.13 -13.31 8.05
N PRO A 335 -4.48 -13.20 9.33
CA PRO A 335 -3.90 -12.20 10.23
C PRO A 335 -2.42 -12.47 10.56
N LEU A 336 -1.91 -13.64 10.18
CA LEU A 336 -0.54 -14.11 10.40
C LEU A 336 0.30 -14.04 9.11
N GLY A 337 -0.20 -13.37 8.05
CA GLY A 337 0.53 -13.15 6.82
C GLY A 337 1.53 -11.99 6.96
N GLU A 338 2.52 -11.96 6.07
CA GLU A 338 3.43 -10.82 5.93
C GLU A 338 2.79 -9.75 5.04
N ASP A 339 3.08 -8.48 5.32
CA ASP A 339 2.58 -7.36 4.51
C ASP A 339 3.51 -7.08 3.31
N CYS A 340 2.93 -6.58 2.23
CA CYS A 340 3.66 -6.06 1.08
C CYS A 340 4.09 -4.62 1.34
N LEU A 341 5.35 -4.41 1.70
CA LEU A 341 5.89 -3.10 2.07
C LEU A 341 6.43 -2.30 0.88
N LEU A 342 6.64 -2.95 -0.27
CA LEU A 342 7.20 -2.35 -1.47
C LEU A 342 6.21 -2.46 -2.63
N PRO A 343 5.94 -1.37 -3.39
CA PRO A 343 4.95 -1.36 -4.46
C PRO A 343 5.54 -1.86 -5.79
N VAL A 344 6.06 -3.08 -5.81
CA VAL A 344 6.77 -3.65 -6.97
C VAL A 344 6.41 -5.12 -7.21
N PHE A 345 6.46 -5.54 -8.46
CA PHE A 345 6.47 -6.96 -8.84
C PHE A 345 7.30 -7.13 -10.12
N GLY A 346 7.67 -8.34 -10.47
CA GLY A 346 8.55 -8.54 -11.63
C GLY A 346 8.36 -9.86 -12.33
N PHE A 347 8.88 -9.92 -13.56
CA PHE A 347 8.87 -11.11 -14.41
C PHE A 347 10.29 -11.42 -14.87
N SER A 348 10.68 -12.68 -14.76
CA SER A 348 11.87 -13.22 -15.40
C SER A 348 11.47 -14.23 -16.45
N ARG A 349 12.07 -14.16 -17.63
CA ARG A 349 11.90 -15.12 -18.72
C ARG A 349 13.19 -15.32 -19.48
N THR A 350 13.22 -16.31 -20.36
CA THR A 350 14.38 -16.53 -21.26
C THR A 350 14.75 -15.25 -21.98
N GLY A 351 15.98 -14.79 -21.78
CA GLY A 351 16.57 -13.65 -22.48
C GLY A 351 16.39 -12.29 -21.80
N GLY A 352 15.57 -12.16 -20.78
CA GLY A 352 15.39 -10.88 -20.08
C GLY A 352 14.28 -10.89 -19.02
N GLY A 353 13.99 -9.74 -18.49
CA GLY A 353 12.99 -9.57 -17.44
C GLY A 353 12.28 -8.21 -17.49
N MET A 354 11.42 -7.98 -16.53
CA MET A 354 10.71 -6.73 -16.37
C MET A 354 10.40 -6.52 -14.89
N LEU A 355 10.65 -5.31 -14.39
CA LEU A 355 10.22 -4.86 -13.08
C LEU A 355 9.09 -3.84 -13.23
N ALA A 356 7.97 -4.08 -12.60
CA ALA A 356 6.87 -3.14 -12.48
C ALA A 356 6.94 -2.39 -11.14
N VAL A 357 6.84 -1.06 -11.18
CA VAL A 357 6.75 -0.18 -10.02
C VAL A 357 5.39 0.50 -10.05
N ILE A 358 4.64 0.42 -8.96
CA ILE A 358 3.37 1.11 -8.81
C ILE A 358 3.69 2.51 -8.25
N GLU A 359 3.55 3.55 -9.09
CA GLU A 359 4.05 4.90 -8.79
C GLU A 359 3.01 5.80 -8.12
N ASP A 360 1.76 5.69 -8.54
CA ASP A 360 0.68 6.54 -8.04
C ASP A 360 -0.53 5.69 -7.65
N ASN A 361 -1.24 6.11 -6.63
CA ASN A 361 -2.36 5.37 -6.01
C ASN A 361 -1.96 4.02 -5.39
N GLU A 362 -0.71 3.86 -5.03
CA GLU A 362 -0.16 2.64 -4.48
C GLU A 362 -0.85 2.18 -3.18
N ALA A 363 -1.34 3.11 -2.34
CA ALA A 363 -2.01 2.73 -1.09
C ALA A 363 -3.38 2.07 -1.30
N ILE A 364 -4.01 2.27 -2.47
CA ILE A 364 -5.27 1.60 -2.83
C ILE A 364 -5.05 0.47 -3.83
N ALA A 365 -3.79 0.13 -4.11
CA ALA A 365 -3.43 -0.92 -5.04
C ALA A 365 -3.30 -2.28 -4.35
N SER A 366 -3.59 -3.32 -5.11
CA SER A 366 -3.30 -4.71 -4.78
C SER A 366 -2.63 -5.39 -5.96
N ILE A 367 -1.60 -6.18 -5.70
CA ILE A 367 -0.98 -7.01 -6.73
C ILE A 367 -1.83 -8.28 -6.87
N GLN A 368 -2.37 -8.50 -8.06
CA GLN A 368 -3.13 -9.69 -8.41
C GLN A 368 -2.17 -10.71 -9.03
N VAL A 369 -2.10 -11.90 -8.49
CA VAL A 369 -1.25 -12.99 -9.02
C VAL A 369 -2.11 -14.19 -9.33
N VAL A 370 -1.99 -14.71 -10.55
CA VAL A 370 -2.75 -15.86 -11.02
C VAL A 370 -1.79 -16.91 -11.57
N LYS A 371 -1.97 -18.16 -11.17
CA LYS A 371 -1.21 -19.30 -11.67
C LYS A 371 -1.86 -19.91 -12.90
N PRO A 372 -1.06 -20.52 -13.80
CA PRO A 372 -1.60 -21.31 -14.91
C PRO A 372 -2.57 -22.39 -14.43
N GLY A 373 -3.61 -22.62 -15.21
CA GLY A 373 -4.65 -23.62 -14.93
C GLY A 373 -5.77 -23.15 -13.99
N TYR A 374 -5.70 -21.90 -13.47
CA TYR A 374 -6.78 -21.33 -12.68
C TYR A 374 -7.84 -20.63 -13.53
N VAL A 375 -7.43 -19.72 -14.41
CA VAL A 375 -8.29 -19.02 -15.37
C VAL A 375 -8.00 -19.52 -16.79
N ASP A 376 -6.74 -19.58 -17.14
CA ASP A 376 -6.22 -20.03 -18.44
C ASP A 376 -4.81 -20.63 -18.29
N SER A 377 -4.05 -20.75 -19.38
CA SER A 377 -2.71 -21.33 -19.39
C SER A 377 -1.58 -20.36 -19.04
N TYR A 378 -1.87 -19.17 -18.49
CA TYR A 378 -0.87 -18.15 -18.20
C TYR A 378 -0.69 -17.90 -16.72
N ALA A 379 0.55 -17.67 -16.30
CA ALA A 379 0.88 -17.02 -15.03
C ALA A 379 0.88 -15.51 -15.25
N THR A 380 0.16 -14.78 -14.43
CA THR A 380 0.07 -13.31 -14.51
C THR A 380 0.36 -12.66 -13.17
N ALA A 381 0.86 -11.43 -13.23
CA ALA A 381 0.85 -10.48 -12.12
C ALA A 381 0.44 -9.11 -12.67
N SER A 382 -0.51 -8.49 -12.03
CA SER A 382 -1.07 -7.20 -12.43
C SER A 382 -1.40 -6.35 -11.21
N THR A 383 -1.88 -5.14 -11.45
CA THR A 383 -2.31 -4.23 -10.38
C THR A 383 -3.78 -3.89 -10.51
N ALA A 384 -4.52 -4.13 -9.45
CA ALA A 384 -5.89 -3.68 -9.28
C ALA A 384 -5.95 -2.52 -8.28
N PHE A 385 -6.64 -1.44 -8.64
CA PHE A 385 -6.82 -0.24 -7.82
C PHE A 385 -8.25 -0.14 -7.32
N ALA A 386 -8.45 -0.04 -6.00
CA ALA A 386 -9.74 0.17 -5.37
C ALA A 386 -10.13 1.65 -5.38
N LEU A 387 -10.65 2.15 -6.52
CA LEU A 387 -10.92 3.59 -6.71
C LEU A 387 -12.01 4.12 -5.77
N ASN A 388 -13.05 3.32 -5.50
CA ASN A 388 -14.06 3.65 -4.51
C ASN A 388 -14.17 2.50 -3.51
N ALA A 389 -13.93 2.79 -2.25
CA ALA A 389 -14.06 1.82 -1.18
C ALA A 389 -15.51 1.35 -1.06
N THR A 390 -15.69 0.06 -0.85
CA THR A 390 -17.00 -0.57 -0.69
C THR A 390 -17.00 -1.51 0.50
N GLN A 391 -18.08 -1.50 1.24
CA GLN A 391 -18.33 -2.41 2.35
C GLN A 391 -19.61 -3.19 2.10
N ASN A 392 -19.56 -4.51 2.25
CA ASN A 392 -20.72 -5.37 2.19
C ASN A 392 -21.31 -5.51 3.60
N VAL A 393 -22.55 -5.09 3.78
CA VAL A 393 -23.23 -5.10 5.08
C VAL A 393 -24.41 -6.05 5.03
N GLY A 394 -24.44 -7.04 5.92
CA GLY A 394 -25.60 -7.90 6.14
C GLY A 394 -26.61 -7.23 7.06
N LEU A 395 -27.89 -7.35 6.75
CA LEU A 395 -28.98 -6.81 7.60
C LEU A 395 -29.15 -7.58 8.92
N SER A 396 -28.66 -8.81 8.98
CA SER A 396 -28.58 -9.64 10.20
C SER A 396 -27.44 -10.64 10.07
N SER A 397 -27.01 -11.24 11.18
CA SER A 397 -25.97 -12.30 11.17
C SER A 397 -26.31 -13.50 10.25
N ASP A 398 -27.59 -13.74 10.00
CA ASP A 398 -28.09 -14.85 9.18
C ASP A 398 -28.59 -14.39 7.80
N SER A 399 -28.43 -13.10 7.43
CA SER A 399 -29.07 -12.58 6.24
C SER A 399 -28.33 -12.99 4.97
N ILE A 400 -29.06 -13.62 4.07
CA ILE A 400 -28.67 -13.85 2.68
C ILE A 400 -28.65 -12.51 1.93
N SER A 401 -29.42 -11.52 2.40
CA SER A 401 -29.51 -10.18 1.80
C SER A 401 -28.36 -9.31 2.28
N LYS A 402 -27.48 -9.00 1.37
CA LYS A 402 -26.36 -8.09 1.55
C LYS A 402 -26.61 -6.82 0.76
N PHE A 403 -26.24 -5.67 1.30
CA PHE A 403 -26.22 -4.44 0.54
C PHE A 403 -24.82 -3.81 0.63
N TYR A 404 -24.49 -3.04 -0.37
CA TYR A 404 -23.20 -2.38 -0.45
C TYR A 404 -23.34 -0.92 0.02
N ILE A 405 -22.43 -0.51 0.90
CA ILE A 405 -22.16 0.89 1.19
C ILE A 405 -20.90 1.25 0.41
N THR A 406 -20.89 2.38 -0.26
CA THR A 406 -19.74 2.90 -0.99
C THR A 406 -19.29 4.21 -0.37
N ALA A 407 -17.99 4.49 -0.40
CA ALA A 407 -17.47 5.80 -0.04
C ALA A 407 -18.05 6.87 -0.97
N GLU A 408 -18.46 8.00 -0.42
CA GLU A 408 -18.98 9.13 -1.18
C GLU A 408 -17.86 9.84 -1.97
N THR A 409 -16.69 9.95 -1.34
CA THR A 409 -15.50 10.57 -1.92
C THR A 409 -14.59 9.49 -2.52
N ARG A 410 -14.02 9.79 -3.67
CA ARG A 410 -12.96 9.00 -4.30
C ARG A 410 -11.65 9.78 -4.30
N TYR A 411 -10.56 9.06 -4.33
CA TYR A 411 -9.28 9.69 -4.61
C TYR A 411 -9.21 10.10 -6.09
N ALA A 412 -8.97 11.39 -6.34
CA ALA A 412 -8.96 11.95 -7.69
C ALA A 412 -7.57 12.01 -8.35
N GLY A 413 -6.54 11.54 -7.65
CA GLY A 413 -5.17 11.50 -8.17
C GLY A 413 -4.99 10.49 -9.30
N ASP A 414 -3.84 10.58 -9.96
CA ASP A 414 -3.47 9.69 -11.05
C ASP A 414 -3.24 8.27 -10.53
N THR A 415 -3.41 7.29 -11.41
CA THR A 415 -3.06 5.89 -11.22
C THR A 415 -1.94 5.57 -12.19
N ALA A 416 -0.78 5.14 -11.73
CA ALA A 416 0.38 4.94 -12.59
C ALA A 416 1.21 3.71 -12.24
N LEU A 417 1.71 3.07 -13.30
CA LEU A 417 2.62 1.94 -13.28
C LEU A 417 3.82 2.25 -14.17
N ARG A 418 5.02 1.90 -13.71
CA ARG A 418 6.23 1.96 -14.52
C ARG A 418 6.79 0.58 -14.72
N TYR A 419 7.05 0.21 -15.96
CA TYR A 419 7.68 -1.04 -16.34
C TYR A 419 9.11 -0.77 -16.82
N VAL A 420 10.10 -1.24 -16.04
CA VAL A 420 11.53 -1.17 -16.40
C VAL A 420 11.94 -2.50 -16.99
N PHE A 421 12.45 -2.50 -18.23
CA PHE A 421 12.85 -3.72 -18.92
C PHE A 421 14.30 -4.08 -18.57
N LEU A 422 14.59 -5.37 -18.43
CA LEU A 422 15.84 -5.91 -17.89
C LEU A 422 16.54 -6.79 -18.92
N GLU A 423 17.86 -6.64 -19.04
CA GLU A 423 18.72 -7.58 -19.74
C GLU A 423 18.81 -8.90 -18.96
N LYS A 424 19.31 -9.95 -19.61
CA LYS A 424 19.35 -11.29 -19.05
C LYS A 424 20.05 -11.34 -17.68
N GLU A 425 21.15 -10.61 -17.54
CA GLU A 425 21.99 -10.58 -16.35
C GLU A 425 21.24 -9.95 -15.17
N ASP A 426 20.40 -8.95 -15.45
CA ASP A 426 19.58 -8.23 -14.46
C ASP A 426 18.19 -8.86 -14.25
N ALA A 427 17.80 -9.84 -15.07
CA ALA A 427 16.51 -10.53 -14.98
C ALA A 427 16.47 -11.56 -13.83
N THR A 428 17.06 -11.21 -12.72
CA THR A 428 17.09 -11.94 -11.45
C THR A 428 16.41 -11.10 -10.38
N TYR A 429 15.95 -11.71 -9.29
CA TYR A 429 15.41 -10.92 -8.16
C TYR A 429 16.48 -10.00 -7.56
N SER A 430 17.76 -10.37 -7.62
CA SER A 430 18.87 -9.52 -7.17
C SER A 430 19.03 -8.30 -8.08
N GLY A 431 18.96 -8.48 -9.39
CA GLY A 431 18.99 -7.41 -10.38
C GLY A 431 17.77 -6.49 -10.24
N MET A 432 16.58 -7.06 -10.08
CA MET A 432 15.34 -6.31 -9.83
C MET A 432 15.43 -5.47 -8.53
N ALA A 433 16.00 -6.01 -7.46
CA ALA A 433 16.22 -5.27 -6.21
C ALA A 433 17.22 -4.12 -6.40
N GLY A 434 18.28 -4.35 -7.18
CA GLY A 434 19.23 -3.30 -7.58
C GLY A 434 18.55 -2.17 -8.35
N ILE A 435 17.73 -2.51 -9.34
CA ILE A 435 16.94 -1.52 -10.11
C ILE A 435 16.01 -0.71 -9.23
N TYR A 436 15.27 -1.40 -8.33
CA TYR A 436 14.33 -0.71 -7.45
C TYR A 436 15.06 0.17 -6.44
N ARG A 437 16.19 -0.25 -5.93
CA ARG A 437 17.07 0.58 -5.11
C ARG A 437 17.52 1.84 -5.85
N ASP A 438 18.01 1.69 -7.09
CA ASP A 438 18.43 2.81 -7.93
C ASP A 438 17.25 3.75 -8.23
N TYR A 439 16.04 3.20 -8.42
CA TYR A 439 14.81 3.98 -8.57
C TYR A 439 14.50 4.81 -7.33
N LEU A 440 14.59 4.24 -6.13
CA LEU A 440 14.39 4.96 -4.88
C LEU A 440 15.46 6.04 -4.65
N ASP A 441 16.69 5.80 -5.12
CA ASP A 441 17.79 6.76 -5.01
C ASP A 441 17.64 7.99 -5.92
N LEU A 442 16.72 7.96 -6.91
CA LEU A 442 16.38 9.13 -7.73
C LEU A 442 15.86 10.32 -6.92
N SER A 443 15.32 10.10 -5.72
CA SER A 443 14.93 11.17 -4.80
C SER A 443 16.12 11.99 -4.29
N GLY A 444 17.34 11.40 -4.28
CA GLY A 444 18.55 12.01 -3.74
C GLY A 444 18.59 12.14 -2.21
N GLU A 445 17.59 11.58 -1.52
CA GLU A 445 17.45 11.70 -0.05
C GLU A 445 18.14 10.56 0.72
N ARG A 446 18.42 9.43 0.05
CA ARG A 446 19.00 8.25 0.69
C ARG A 446 20.53 8.31 0.70
N THR A 447 21.12 8.04 1.86
CA THR A 447 22.57 7.98 2.04
C THR A 447 22.99 6.63 2.65
N LEU A 448 24.15 6.12 2.22
CA LEU A 448 24.73 4.93 2.83
C LEU A 448 25.16 5.23 4.27
N GLN A 449 25.09 4.23 5.12
CA GLN A 449 25.60 4.30 6.48
C GLN A 449 27.12 4.49 6.51
N SER A 450 27.61 5.11 7.57
CA SER A 450 29.04 5.11 7.89
C SER A 450 29.47 3.73 8.37
N ALA A 451 30.74 3.36 8.10
CA ALA A 451 31.32 2.15 8.65
C ALA A 451 31.26 2.18 10.17
N GLN A 452 30.91 1.06 10.79
CA GLN A 452 30.83 0.91 12.23
C GLN A 452 31.92 -0.07 12.70
N GLU A 453 32.40 0.10 13.94
CA GLU A 453 33.42 -0.77 14.54
C GLU A 453 32.85 -2.11 15.00
N SER A 454 31.56 -2.14 15.34
CA SER A 454 30.85 -3.33 15.78
C SER A 454 29.41 -3.35 15.28
N LEU A 455 28.83 -4.52 15.20
CA LEU A 455 27.42 -4.73 14.82
C LEU A 455 26.50 -4.18 15.92
N PRO A 456 25.45 -3.42 15.62
CA PRO A 456 24.45 -3.03 16.62
C PRO A 456 23.70 -4.25 17.18
N PHE A 457 23.56 -4.32 18.49
CA PHE A 457 22.70 -5.30 19.16
C PHE A 457 21.34 -4.63 19.46
N PHE A 458 20.23 -5.22 19.00
CA PHE A 458 18.89 -4.73 19.27
C PHE A 458 18.35 -5.42 20.52
N LEU A 459 18.17 -4.65 21.57
CA LEU A 459 17.55 -5.09 22.81
C LEU A 459 16.18 -4.46 22.96
N GLU A 460 15.15 -5.26 22.98
CA GLU A 460 13.81 -4.80 23.35
C GLU A 460 13.52 -5.19 24.79
N THR A 461 13.03 -4.25 25.59
CA THR A 461 12.61 -4.54 26.97
C THR A 461 11.17 -4.11 27.19
N VAL A 462 10.41 -4.97 27.89
CA VAL A 462 9.02 -4.72 28.25
C VAL A 462 8.97 -4.05 29.62
N GLY A 463 8.52 -2.80 29.70
CA GLY A 463 8.47 -2.01 30.93
C GLY A 463 7.35 -2.45 31.87
N ALA A 464 6.13 -2.00 31.63
CA ALA A 464 4.97 -2.38 32.43
C ALA A 464 3.87 -2.97 31.54
N ILE A 465 3.22 -3.98 32.06
CA ILE A 465 2.02 -4.58 31.47
C ILE A 465 0.80 -4.17 32.29
N ASP A 466 -0.32 -4.04 31.60
CA ASP A 466 -1.62 -3.86 32.24
C ASP A 466 -2.23 -5.23 32.55
N THR A 467 -2.70 -5.42 33.76
CA THR A 467 -3.30 -6.68 34.21
C THR A 467 -4.38 -6.43 35.26
N GLU A 468 -5.37 -7.30 35.29
CA GLU A 468 -6.42 -7.28 36.31
C GLU A 468 -5.92 -7.92 37.59
N VAL A 469 -6.10 -7.22 38.70
CA VAL A 469 -5.82 -7.72 40.06
C VAL A 469 -7.05 -7.62 40.93
N SER A 470 -7.30 -8.71 41.67
CA SER A 470 -8.39 -8.70 42.67
C SER A 470 -7.87 -8.28 44.03
N THR A 471 -8.36 -7.13 44.55
CA THR A 471 -8.05 -6.66 45.89
C THR A 471 -9.34 -6.65 46.69
N LEU A 472 -9.39 -7.43 47.77
CA LEU A 472 -10.61 -7.58 48.63
C LEU A 472 -11.88 -8.00 47.86
N GLY A 473 -11.71 -8.76 46.76
CA GLY A 473 -12.83 -9.20 45.92
C GLY A 473 -13.26 -8.21 44.84
N PHE A 474 -12.60 -7.05 44.71
CA PHE A 474 -12.81 -6.10 43.65
C PHE A 474 -11.71 -6.25 42.59
N VAL A 475 -12.12 -6.51 41.36
CA VAL A 475 -11.22 -6.56 40.22
C VAL A 475 -10.93 -5.11 39.76
N HIS A 476 -9.66 -4.80 39.55
CA HIS A 476 -9.23 -3.50 39.01
C HIS A 476 -7.96 -3.67 38.21
N ASP A 477 -7.80 -2.83 37.20
CA ASP A 477 -6.59 -2.78 36.36
C ASP A 477 -5.42 -2.22 37.14
N THR A 478 -4.24 -2.79 36.95
CA THR A 478 -3.00 -2.35 37.58
C THR A 478 -1.81 -2.56 36.67
N LEU A 479 -0.84 -1.65 36.75
CA LEU A 479 0.41 -1.78 36.01
C LEU A 479 1.43 -2.58 36.83
N VAL A 480 1.92 -3.65 36.22
CA VAL A 480 2.93 -4.54 36.78
C VAL A 480 4.26 -4.29 36.06
N PRO A 481 5.34 -3.91 36.78
CA PRO A 481 6.65 -3.71 36.20
C PRO A 481 7.34 -5.05 35.88
N LEU A 482 7.66 -5.29 34.62
CA LEU A 482 8.52 -6.41 34.17
C LEU A 482 9.98 -5.98 34.11
N THR A 483 10.25 -4.75 33.62
CA THR A 483 11.60 -4.18 33.55
C THR A 483 11.55 -2.70 33.89
N THR A 484 12.14 -2.32 35.00
CA THR A 484 12.22 -0.91 35.41
C THR A 484 13.32 -0.17 34.67
N TYR A 485 13.33 1.17 34.74
CA TYR A 485 14.40 1.95 34.13
C TYR A 485 15.79 1.62 34.71
N GLU A 486 15.90 1.24 35.97
CA GLU A 486 17.15 0.76 36.59
C GLU A 486 17.53 -0.63 36.16
N ASP A 487 16.55 -1.52 35.98
CA ASP A 487 16.80 -2.88 35.49
C ASP A 487 17.44 -2.84 34.08
N ASN A 488 17.03 -1.89 33.21
CA ASN A 488 17.63 -1.71 31.87
C ASN A 488 19.14 -1.44 31.95
N ILE A 489 19.57 -0.54 32.87
CA ILE A 489 21.00 -0.29 33.09
C ILE A 489 21.74 -1.57 33.46
N THR A 490 21.24 -2.27 34.46
CA THR A 490 21.84 -3.53 34.94
C THR A 490 21.90 -4.62 33.86
N LEU A 491 20.83 -4.74 33.03
CA LEU A 491 20.80 -5.70 31.93
C LEU A 491 21.87 -5.41 30.88
N ILE A 492 21.99 -4.14 30.49
CA ILE A 492 22.94 -3.73 29.45
C ILE A 492 24.38 -3.82 29.96
N GLU A 493 24.65 -3.43 31.20
CA GLU A 493 25.98 -3.61 31.81
C GLU A 493 26.41 -5.10 31.77
N GLN A 494 25.52 -6.03 32.07
CA GLN A 494 25.80 -7.46 31.95
C GLN A 494 26.03 -7.94 30.52
N LEU A 495 25.36 -7.34 29.53
CA LEU A 495 25.61 -7.62 28.11
C LEU A 495 26.98 -7.07 27.66
N GLN A 496 27.33 -5.85 28.10
CA GLN A 496 28.60 -5.22 27.81
C GLN A 496 29.78 -6.02 28.44
N GLU A 497 29.61 -6.51 29.65
CA GLU A 497 30.58 -7.45 30.27
C GLU A 497 30.82 -8.73 29.45
N ARG A 498 29.86 -9.12 28.59
CA ARG A 498 29.94 -10.27 27.67
C ARG A 498 30.41 -9.90 26.27
N GLY A 499 30.85 -8.67 26.04
CA GLY A 499 31.41 -8.20 24.78
C GLY A 499 30.40 -7.61 23.79
N ILE A 500 29.18 -7.29 24.22
CA ILE A 500 28.21 -6.57 23.40
C ILE A 500 28.42 -5.05 23.59
N GLU A 501 29.13 -4.41 22.65
CA GLU A 501 29.60 -3.04 22.86
C GLU A 501 28.58 -1.97 22.49
N GLN A 502 27.77 -2.20 21.45
CA GLN A 502 26.80 -1.21 20.94
C GLN A 502 25.37 -1.75 21.07
N VAL A 503 24.53 -1.06 21.83
CA VAL A 503 23.15 -1.49 22.08
C VAL A 503 22.15 -0.46 21.58
N ASN A 504 21.22 -0.88 20.75
CA ASN A 504 19.99 -0.15 20.40
C ASN A 504 18.89 -0.65 21.34
N LEU A 505 18.58 0.14 22.39
CA LEU A 505 17.58 -0.22 23.40
C LEU A 505 16.18 0.27 22.99
N ILE A 506 15.30 -0.67 22.73
CA ILE A 506 13.88 -0.42 22.46
C ILE A 506 13.11 -0.59 23.78
N LEU A 507 12.40 0.46 24.21
CA LEU A 507 11.56 0.39 25.40
C LEU A 507 10.10 0.27 24.96
N THR A 508 9.45 -0.85 25.25
CA THR A 508 8.01 -1.02 25.09
C THR A 508 7.32 -0.93 26.45
N GLY A 509 6.04 -0.59 26.49
CA GLY A 509 5.30 -0.49 27.75
C GLY A 509 5.89 0.51 28.77
N TRP A 510 6.53 1.57 28.32
CA TRP A 510 7.32 2.47 29.18
C TRP A 510 6.59 3.75 29.62
N MET A 511 5.49 4.11 28.92
CA MET A 511 4.69 5.31 29.17
C MET A 511 3.19 5.08 28.93
N ASN A 512 2.36 6.05 29.34
CA ASN A 512 0.93 6.19 28.97
C ASN A 512 0.07 4.94 29.13
N GLY A 513 0.23 4.16 30.21
CA GLY A 513 -0.59 2.98 30.44
C GLY A 513 0.12 1.65 30.20
N GLY A 514 1.41 1.63 29.89
CA GLY A 514 2.17 0.39 29.76
C GLY A 514 2.03 -0.24 28.37
N SER A 515 1.76 -1.55 28.31
CA SER A 515 1.63 -2.32 27.07
C SER A 515 0.39 -1.94 26.26
N ASP A 516 -0.63 -1.34 26.86
CA ASP A 516 -1.81 -0.79 26.18
C ASP A 516 -1.89 0.75 26.31
N PRO A 517 -1.02 1.49 25.60
CA PRO A 517 -0.94 2.93 25.74
C PRO A 517 -2.22 3.65 25.25
N GLY A 518 -2.60 4.71 26.00
CA GLY A 518 -3.68 5.61 25.64
C GLY A 518 -3.36 6.52 24.47
N LEU A 519 -4.08 7.65 24.36
CA LEU A 519 -3.94 8.61 23.27
C LEU A 519 -2.49 9.15 23.17
N PRO A 520 -1.87 9.20 21.96
CA PRO A 520 -0.47 9.61 21.78
C PRO A 520 -0.33 11.16 21.68
N ASP A 521 -0.70 11.88 22.74
CA ASP A 521 -0.66 13.34 22.80
C ASP A 521 0.44 13.89 23.73
N LYS A 522 0.89 13.09 24.68
CA LYS A 522 1.86 13.47 25.73
C LYS A 522 2.64 12.26 26.24
N THR A 523 3.72 12.53 26.99
CA THR A 523 4.55 11.50 27.63
C THR A 523 4.24 11.46 29.13
N GLU A 524 3.55 10.41 29.60
CA GLU A 524 3.30 10.16 31.01
C GLU A 524 4.14 8.99 31.50
N LEU A 525 5.24 9.31 32.19
CA LEU A 525 6.16 8.31 32.71
C LEU A 525 5.55 7.49 33.85
N ILE A 526 5.71 6.18 33.76
CA ILE A 526 5.08 5.22 34.68
C ILE A 526 5.85 5.18 36.00
N ARG A 527 5.13 5.36 37.12
CA ARG A 527 5.72 5.43 38.48
C ARG A 527 6.32 4.10 38.92
N VAL A 528 5.68 2.98 38.62
CA VAL A 528 6.16 1.66 39.02
C VAL A 528 7.47 1.27 38.30
N LEU A 529 7.80 1.93 37.19
CA LEU A 529 9.09 1.79 36.49
C LEU A 529 10.20 2.68 37.06
N GLY A 530 9.90 3.55 38.04
CA GLY A 530 10.86 4.48 38.65
C GLY A 530 10.55 5.96 38.42
N GLY A 531 9.58 6.29 37.58
CA GLY A 531 9.12 7.67 37.32
C GLY A 531 10.19 8.58 36.71
N LYS A 532 9.96 9.88 36.72
CA LYS A 532 10.80 10.88 36.03
C LYS A 532 12.29 10.82 36.42
N LYS A 533 12.59 10.63 37.71
CA LYS A 533 13.97 10.66 38.21
C LYS A 533 14.81 9.49 37.65
N LYS A 534 14.23 8.27 37.66
CA LYS A 534 14.94 7.08 37.17
C LYS A 534 15.00 7.05 35.63
N PHE A 535 13.99 7.57 34.97
CA PHE A 535 14.01 7.74 33.52
C PHE A 535 15.10 8.71 33.08
N ALA A 536 15.21 9.88 33.70
CA ALA A 536 16.27 10.82 33.42
C ALA A 536 17.68 10.24 33.67
N ALA A 537 17.83 9.42 34.72
CA ALA A 537 19.08 8.72 35.01
C ALA A 537 19.42 7.67 33.93
N LEU A 538 18.41 6.97 33.39
CA LEU A 538 18.62 6.06 32.25
C LEU A 538 19.07 6.81 31.01
N CYS A 539 18.44 7.94 30.67
CA CYS A 539 18.85 8.76 29.52
C CYS A 539 20.30 9.26 29.66
N GLU A 540 20.65 9.83 30.80
CA GLU A 540 22.02 10.31 31.09
C GLU A 540 23.05 9.19 31.04
N TRP A 541 22.72 8.01 31.59
CA TRP A 541 23.60 6.84 31.56
C TRP A 541 23.79 6.34 30.12
N ALA A 542 22.72 6.25 29.32
CA ALA A 542 22.76 5.76 27.96
C ALA A 542 23.66 6.62 27.05
N GLU A 543 23.59 7.97 27.19
CA GLU A 543 24.44 8.91 26.45
C GLU A 543 25.94 8.68 26.72
N ASN A 544 26.31 8.17 27.90
CA ASN A 544 27.68 7.93 28.31
C ASN A 544 28.17 6.47 28.12
N SER A 545 27.30 5.57 27.64
CA SER A 545 27.53 4.12 27.66
C SER A 545 27.42 3.42 26.31
N ASN A 546 27.53 4.18 25.19
CA ASN A 546 27.35 3.65 23.82
C ASN A 546 26.00 2.91 23.63
N VAL A 547 24.96 3.44 24.24
CA VAL A 547 23.58 2.93 24.16
C VAL A 547 22.69 3.97 23.51
N ARG A 548 22.01 3.59 22.43
CA ARG A 548 20.99 4.44 21.81
C ARG A 548 19.62 4.04 22.31
N LEU A 549 18.87 5.03 22.81
CA LEU A 549 17.51 4.81 23.31
C LEU A 549 16.48 5.03 22.22
N TYR A 550 15.64 4.02 22.00
CA TYR A 550 14.52 4.07 21.07
C TYR A 550 13.20 3.69 21.78
N PRO A 551 12.69 4.53 22.69
CA PRO A 551 11.42 4.27 23.33
C PRO A 551 10.31 4.22 22.28
N GLN A 552 9.54 3.11 22.25
CA GLN A 552 8.51 2.90 21.25
C GLN A 552 7.29 3.77 21.53
N VAL A 553 6.76 4.39 20.47
CA VAL A 553 5.47 5.07 20.46
C VAL A 553 4.59 4.50 19.35
N LEU A 554 3.28 4.43 19.61
CA LEU A 554 2.28 4.00 18.66
C LEU A 554 1.45 5.21 18.25
N LEU A 555 1.42 5.51 16.95
CA LEU A 555 0.72 6.69 16.41
C LEU A 555 -0.53 6.33 15.61
N ASN A 556 -0.73 5.05 15.32
CA ASN A 556 -1.90 4.56 14.60
C ASN A 556 -3.03 4.11 15.52
N THR A 557 -2.73 3.81 16.77
CA THR A 557 -3.70 3.20 17.68
C THR A 557 -3.67 3.79 19.09
N PHE A 558 -4.77 3.65 19.82
CA PHE A 558 -4.87 3.98 21.23
C PHE A 558 -5.77 2.98 21.97
N SER A 559 -5.60 2.87 23.29
CA SER A 559 -6.31 1.91 24.15
C SER A 559 -7.83 2.01 24.05
N ALA A 560 -8.49 0.87 24.05
CA ALA A 560 -9.95 0.79 24.16
C ALA A 560 -10.47 1.19 25.56
N SER A 561 -9.60 1.28 26.56
CA SER A 561 -9.93 1.74 27.92
C SER A 561 -10.17 3.25 28.00
N GLU A 562 -9.78 4.01 26.98
CA GLU A 562 -10.05 5.44 26.89
C GLU A 562 -11.56 5.73 26.90
N GLY A 563 -11.94 6.81 27.57
CA GLY A 563 -13.35 7.16 27.76
C GLY A 563 -14.10 7.40 26.44
N LEU A 564 -15.41 7.20 26.42
CA LEU A 564 -16.29 7.32 25.26
C LEU A 564 -16.12 8.64 24.49
N THR A 565 -15.85 9.76 25.17
CA THR A 565 -15.62 11.06 24.53
C THR A 565 -14.34 11.03 23.67
N VAL A 566 -13.25 10.46 24.18
CA VAL A 566 -11.98 10.28 23.48
C VAL A 566 -12.19 9.39 22.27
N GLN A 567 -12.78 8.21 22.47
CA GLN A 567 -13.07 7.27 21.39
C GLN A 567 -13.92 7.90 20.28
N ASN A 568 -14.97 8.66 20.63
CA ASN A 568 -15.85 9.30 19.66
C ASN A 568 -15.19 10.43 18.87
N THR A 569 -14.22 11.11 19.49
CA THR A 569 -13.51 12.24 18.88
C THR A 569 -12.38 11.79 17.97
N TYR A 570 -11.61 10.76 18.37
CA TYR A 570 -10.33 10.45 17.75
C TYR A 570 -10.31 9.13 16.96
N ALA A 571 -11.29 8.22 17.19
CA ALA A 571 -11.29 6.95 16.46
C ALA A 571 -11.72 7.12 15.00
N SER A 572 -11.01 6.48 14.09
CA SER A 572 -11.40 6.30 12.68
C SER A 572 -12.75 5.60 12.57
N ARG A 573 -13.45 5.86 11.47
CA ARG A 573 -14.75 5.28 11.16
C ARG A 573 -14.69 4.39 9.93
N ALA A 574 -15.40 3.29 9.98
CA ALA A 574 -15.74 2.46 8.84
C ALA A 574 -16.83 3.11 7.98
N LEU A 575 -17.09 2.57 6.79
CA LEU A 575 -18.16 3.06 5.90
C LEU A 575 -19.56 3.00 6.52
N ASP A 576 -19.82 2.07 7.46
CA ASP A 576 -21.06 1.98 8.23
C ASP A 576 -21.06 2.90 9.48
N ASN A 577 -20.12 3.83 9.54
CA ASN A 577 -19.92 4.80 10.62
C ASN A 577 -19.59 4.19 12.00
N LYS A 578 -19.28 2.89 12.08
CA LYS A 578 -18.76 2.29 13.30
C LYS A 578 -17.32 2.69 13.55
N LYS A 579 -16.93 2.78 14.82
CA LYS A 579 -15.52 2.97 15.19
C LYS A 579 -14.70 1.77 14.74
N SER A 580 -13.57 2.05 14.10
CA SER A 580 -12.64 1.02 13.65
C SER A 580 -11.60 0.71 14.72
N TYR A 581 -11.21 -0.56 14.80
CA TYR A 581 -10.23 -1.02 15.77
C TYR A 581 -9.34 -2.09 15.13
N ARG A 582 -8.14 -2.20 15.63
CA ARG A 582 -7.23 -3.30 15.31
C ARG A 582 -7.41 -4.39 16.35
N ALA A 583 -7.78 -5.58 15.92
CA ALA A 583 -7.85 -6.74 16.78
C ALA A 583 -6.43 -7.29 17.01
N LEU A 584 -6.16 -7.79 18.22
CA LEU A 584 -5.07 -8.70 18.47
C LEU A 584 -5.51 -10.12 18.11
N TYR A 585 -4.58 -10.93 17.66
CA TYR A 585 -4.87 -12.32 17.25
C TYR A 585 -4.00 -13.29 18.06
N ASP A 586 -4.62 -14.37 18.46
CA ASP A 586 -3.92 -15.51 19.03
C ASP A 586 -3.08 -16.18 17.93
N VAL A 587 -1.77 -16.25 18.13
CA VAL A 587 -0.82 -16.76 17.13
C VAL A 587 -1.03 -18.26 16.84
N ALA A 588 -1.52 -19.01 17.81
CA ALA A 588 -1.72 -20.46 17.66
C ALA A 588 -3.01 -20.80 16.91
N THR A 589 -4.05 -20.02 17.10
CA THR A 589 -5.38 -20.28 16.52
C THR A 589 -5.75 -19.37 15.35
N GLY A 590 -5.07 -18.23 15.18
CA GLY A 590 -5.43 -17.19 14.23
C GLY A 590 -6.76 -16.50 14.52
N SER A 591 -7.32 -16.72 15.72
CA SER A 591 -8.58 -16.12 16.14
C SER A 591 -8.36 -14.75 16.77
N ALA A 592 -9.27 -13.81 16.50
CA ALA A 592 -9.23 -12.52 17.18
C ALA A 592 -9.46 -12.70 18.69
N LEU A 593 -8.60 -12.09 19.50
CA LEU A 593 -8.75 -12.05 20.95
C LEU A 593 -9.93 -11.16 21.34
N ALA A 594 -10.65 -11.54 22.38
CA ALA A 594 -11.76 -10.76 22.90
C ALA A 594 -11.30 -9.48 23.64
N THR A 595 -10.06 -9.49 24.10
CA THR A 595 -9.39 -8.41 24.84
C THR A 595 -8.24 -7.84 24.03
N GLY A 596 -7.68 -6.68 24.45
CA GLY A 596 -6.54 -6.06 23.79
C GLY A 596 -6.88 -5.35 22.47
N GLN A 597 -8.16 -5.16 22.13
CA GLN A 597 -8.55 -4.36 20.97
C GLN A 597 -8.13 -2.90 21.14
N ARG A 598 -7.54 -2.33 20.10
CA ARG A 598 -7.11 -0.94 20.09
C ARG A 598 -7.84 -0.17 19.00
N TYR A 599 -8.40 1.00 19.34
CA TYR A 599 -9.01 1.86 18.34
C TYR A 599 -7.96 2.42 17.38
N LEU A 600 -8.30 2.47 16.08
CA LEU A 600 -7.51 3.18 15.09
C LEU A 600 -7.67 4.69 15.30
N LEU A 601 -6.57 5.40 15.39
CA LEU A 601 -6.55 6.85 15.46
C LEU A 601 -6.83 7.45 14.09
N SER A 602 -7.83 8.35 13.98
CA SER A 602 -8.11 9.00 12.68
C SER A 602 -6.88 9.69 12.10
N PRO A 603 -6.53 9.46 10.82
CA PRO A 603 -5.40 10.12 10.17
C PRO A 603 -5.44 11.65 10.23
N THR A 604 -6.63 12.24 10.30
CA THR A 604 -6.80 13.69 10.45
C THR A 604 -6.27 14.22 11.77
N TRP A 605 -6.19 13.40 12.80
CA TRP A 605 -5.68 13.74 14.12
C TRP A 605 -4.22 13.32 14.35
N GLN A 606 -3.73 12.30 13.65
CA GLN A 606 -2.37 11.76 13.83
C GLN A 606 -1.30 12.83 13.85
N ARG A 607 -1.31 13.72 12.86
CA ARG A 607 -0.27 14.75 12.73
C ARG A 607 -0.25 15.73 13.89
N SER A 608 -1.42 16.18 14.34
CA SER A 608 -1.50 17.14 15.43
C SER A 608 -1.14 16.54 16.80
N LEU A 609 -1.61 15.33 17.08
CA LEU A 609 -1.28 14.60 18.31
C LEU A 609 0.18 14.14 18.30
N GLY A 610 0.66 13.61 17.18
CA GLY A 610 2.05 13.21 17.00
C GLY A 610 3.03 14.35 17.22
N LYS A 611 2.74 15.57 16.72
CA LYS A 611 3.55 16.76 17.00
C LYS A 611 3.57 17.16 18.48
N GLN A 612 2.43 17.04 19.16
CA GLN A 612 2.35 17.28 20.60
C GLN A 612 3.18 16.25 21.37
N LEU A 613 3.05 14.97 21.00
CA LEU A 613 3.87 13.91 21.58
C LEU A 613 5.37 14.13 21.32
N CYS A 614 5.78 14.43 20.09
CA CYS A 614 7.18 14.73 19.75
C CYS A 614 7.75 15.85 20.64
N THR A 615 6.99 16.93 20.82
CA THR A 615 7.36 18.02 21.73
C THR A 615 7.51 17.54 23.18
N SER A 616 6.65 16.63 23.61
CA SER A 616 6.66 16.05 24.95
C SER A 616 7.85 15.11 25.16
N LEU A 617 8.20 14.30 24.17
CA LEU A 617 9.39 13.43 24.18
C LEU A 617 10.68 14.24 24.32
N LYS A 618 10.83 15.33 23.54
CA LYS A 618 11.97 16.25 23.68
C LYS A 618 12.07 16.88 25.07
N LYS A 619 10.95 17.27 25.68
CA LYS A 619 10.90 17.78 27.06
C LYS A 619 11.25 16.71 28.10
N ALA A 620 11.04 15.43 27.79
CA ALA A 620 11.45 14.31 28.64
C ALA A 620 12.95 14.00 28.54
N GLY A 621 13.69 14.68 27.65
CA GLY A 621 15.14 14.51 27.46
C GLY A 621 15.53 13.47 26.44
N LEU A 622 14.60 13.03 25.58
CA LEU A 622 14.86 12.02 24.55
C LEU A 622 15.47 12.64 23.30
N THR A 623 16.48 12.01 22.76
CA THR A 623 17.10 12.27 21.44
C THR A 623 16.63 11.26 20.38
N GLY A 624 16.10 10.09 20.83
CA GLY A 624 15.69 9.00 19.96
C GLY A 624 14.28 8.50 20.26
N VAL A 625 13.66 7.87 19.27
CA VAL A 625 12.34 7.26 19.36
C VAL A 625 12.19 6.12 18.34
N ASN A 626 11.43 5.07 18.68
CA ASN A 626 10.95 4.09 17.71
C ASN A 626 9.48 4.40 17.36
N LEU A 627 9.22 4.66 16.07
CA LEU A 627 7.86 4.79 15.55
C LEU A 627 7.34 3.40 15.16
N GLY A 628 6.57 2.81 16.09
CA GLY A 628 6.24 1.37 16.09
C GLY A 628 5.23 0.94 15.02
N ASP A 629 4.34 1.79 14.55
CA ASP A 629 3.22 1.37 13.69
C ASP A 629 2.97 2.28 12.48
N ILE A 630 3.30 3.56 12.57
CA ILE A 630 2.97 4.54 11.53
C ILE A 630 3.79 4.36 10.24
N ALA A 631 4.97 3.78 10.32
CA ALA A 631 5.86 3.58 9.19
C ALA A 631 5.45 2.40 8.30
N THR A 632 4.62 1.48 8.81
CA THR A 632 4.30 0.19 8.19
C THR A 632 2.92 0.19 7.57
N THR A 633 1.88 0.40 8.38
CA THR A 633 0.48 0.18 7.99
C THR A 633 -0.25 1.46 7.65
N VAL A 634 -1.16 1.36 6.68
CA VAL A 634 -1.97 2.47 6.17
C VAL A 634 -3.44 2.09 6.19
N TYR A 635 -4.28 2.98 6.65
CA TYR A 635 -5.73 2.81 6.70
C TYR A 635 -6.46 4.14 6.45
N SER A 636 -7.75 4.06 6.20
CA SER A 636 -8.64 5.20 5.92
C SER A 636 -9.37 5.71 7.17
N ASP A 637 -10.12 6.77 7.01
CA ASP A 637 -11.20 7.19 7.91
C ASP A 637 -12.39 7.65 7.06
N TYR A 638 -13.53 7.00 7.20
CA TYR A 638 -14.74 7.30 6.45
C TYR A 638 -15.78 8.10 7.26
N GLY A 639 -15.38 8.72 8.38
CA GLY A 639 -16.25 9.57 9.16
C GLY A 639 -16.59 10.87 8.42
N GLU A 640 -17.88 11.25 8.37
CA GLU A 640 -18.36 12.44 7.65
C GLU A 640 -17.57 13.73 7.95
N SER A 641 -17.07 13.88 9.16
CA SER A 641 -16.31 15.06 9.57
C SER A 641 -14.78 14.82 9.64
N SER A 642 -14.31 13.62 9.38
CA SER A 642 -12.90 13.20 9.53
C SER A 642 -12.41 12.37 8.36
N GLU A 643 -13.06 12.47 7.20
CA GLU A 643 -12.72 11.65 6.05
C GLU A 643 -11.24 11.80 5.67
N ALA A 644 -10.57 10.67 5.58
CA ALA A 644 -9.19 10.55 5.11
C ALA A 644 -9.09 9.32 4.23
N LEU A 645 -8.90 9.51 2.94
CA LEU A 645 -8.68 8.41 2.01
C LEU A 645 -7.29 7.80 2.21
N ARG A 646 -7.17 6.51 2.01
CA ARG A 646 -5.97 5.73 2.31
C ARG A 646 -4.69 6.29 1.69
N GLN A 647 -4.76 6.78 0.44
CA GLN A 647 -3.59 7.38 -0.23
C GLN A 647 -3.14 8.68 0.44
N THR A 648 -4.08 9.57 0.80
CA THR A 648 -3.74 10.81 1.50
C THR A 648 -3.27 10.55 2.94
N ALA A 649 -3.85 9.55 3.61
CA ALA A 649 -3.41 9.12 4.94
C ALA A 649 -1.96 8.63 4.92
N ARG A 650 -1.55 7.86 3.90
CA ARG A 650 -0.17 7.39 3.72
C ARG A 650 0.81 8.55 3.58
N ILE A 651 0.50 9.52 2.74
CA ILE A 651 1.37 10.68 2.52
C ILE A 651 1.48 11.51 3.81
N SER A 652 0.37 11.76 4.48
CA SER A 652 0.34 12.49 5.76
C SER A 652 1.14 11.77 6.86
N ALA A 653 1.09 10.44 6.91
CA ALA A 653 1.90 9.64 7.83
C ALA A 653 3.41 9.80 7.53
N ALA A 654 3.81 9.76 6.26
CA ALA A 654 5.21 9.94 5.87
C ALA A 654 5.72 11.36 6.19
N GLU A 655 4.89 12.40 6.00
CA GLU A 655 5.23 13.77 6.42
C GLU A 655 5.43 13.86 7.95
N LEU A 656 4.61 13.16 8.74
CA LEU A 656 4.80 13.11 10.19
C LEU A 656 6.10 12.39 10.57
N VAL A 657 6.44 11.29 9.89
CA VAL A 657 7.72 10.58 10.09
C VAL A 657 8.91 11.52 9.76
N ALA A 658 8.82 12.28 8.67
CA ALA A 658 9.84 13.29 8.33
C ALA A 658 10.01 14.34 9.43
N GLU A 659 8.91 14.86 9.98
CA GLU A 659 8.93 15.82 11.09
C GLU A 659 9.59 15.24 12.35
N TYR A 660 9.41 13.95 12.62
CA TYR A 660 10.10 13.26 13.72
C TYR A 660 11.60 13.12 13.43
N ALA A 661 11.99 12.79 12.19
CA ALA A 661 13.39 12.72 11.78
C ALA A 661 14.11 14.06 11.93
N ASP A 662 13.45 15.15 11.58
CA ASP A 662 13.98 16.51 11.79
C ASP A 662 14.09 16.90 13.28
N ALA A 663 13.17 16.39 14.10
CA ALA A 663 13.07 16.79 15.50
C ALA A 663 13.95 15.95 16.45
N LEU A 664 14.17 14.67 16.12
CA LEU A 664 14.87 13.68 16.94
C LEU A 664 15.91 12.96 16.05
N PRO A 665 17.22 13.19 16.28
CA PRO A 665 18.27 12.69 15.39
C PRO A 665 18.37 11.15 15.35
N ASP A 666 17.95 10.49 16.42
CA ASP A 666 17.96 9.03 16.50
C ASP A 666 16.55 8.49 16.26
N LEU A 667 16.19 8.28 14.99
CA LEU A 667 14.91 7.70 14.61
C LEU A 667 15.06 6.21 14.29
N MET A 668 14.23 5.37 14.90
CA MET A 668 14.03 3.97 14.52
C MET A 668 12.63 3.79 13.96
N LEU A 669 12.50 2.96 12.91
CA LEU A 669 11.22 2.61 12.31
C LEU A 669 10.97 1.11 12.39
N THR A 670 9.74 0.72 12.69
CA THR A 670 9.32 -0.68 12.64
C THR A 670 8.87 -1.02 11.22
N ALA A 671 9.55 -1.97 10.57
CA ALA A 671 9.25 -2.50 9.24
C ALA A 671 8.76 -1.43 8.25
N PRO A 672 9.58 -0.37 7.97
CA PRO A 672 9.14 0.76 7.17
C PRO A 672 8.80 0.37 5.73
N ASN A 673 7.78 1.01 5.17
CA ASN A 673 7.47 0.94 3.74
C ASN A 673 8.42 1.83 2.91
N ASP A 674 8.33 1.75 1.60
CA ASP A 674 9.19 2.47 0.65
C ASP A 674 9.22 3.99 0.86
N LEU A 675 8.09 4.60 1.26
CA LEU A 675 7.97 6.04 1.44
C LEU A 675 8.60 6.52 2.76
N THR A 676 8.48 5.73 3.83
CA THR A 676 8.95 6.09 5.18
C THR A 676 10.40 5.69 5.43
N ALA A 677 10.88 4.64 4.77
CA ALA A 677 12.23 4.09 4.95
C ALA A 677 13.36 5.13 4.79
N ARG A 678 13.19 6.12 3.92
CA ARG A 678 14.20 7.17 3.64
C ARG A 678 14.52 8.08 4.84
N TYR A 679 13.67 8.10 5.86
CA TYR A 679 13.81 9.02 7.00
C TYR A 679 14.58 8.43 8.19
N SER A 680 15.04 7.18 8.10
CA SER A 680 15.80 6.53 9.17
C SER A 680 16.90 5.63 8.62
N HIS A 681 17.92 5.39 9.43
CA HIS A 681 18.99 4.42 9.20
C HIS A 681 18.92 3.22 10.14
N VAL A 682 17.84 3.09 10.92
CA VAL A 682 17.68 1.99 11.89
C VAL A 682 16.25 1.45 11.78
N TYR A 683 16.13 0.16 11.42
CA TYR A 683 14.82 -0.50 11.33
C TYR A 683 14.75 -1.69 12.29
N THR A 684 13.59 -1.96 12.83
CA THR A 684 13.32 -3.16 13.63
C THR A 684 12.16 -3.96 13.04
N ASP A 685 12.11 -5.24 13.36
CA ASP A 685 11.04 -6.15 12.96
C ASP A 685 10.75 -6.19 11.44
N VAL A 686 11.83 -6.06 10.63
CA VAL A 686 11.67 -6.20 9.18
C VAL A 686 11.33 -7.65 8.81
N PRO A 687 10.61 -7.90 7.70
CA PRO A 687 10.23 -9.26 7.30
C PRO A 687 11.46 -10.16 7.09
N LYS A 688 11.48 -11.33 7.72
CA LYS A 688 12.57 -12.32 7.55
C LYS A 688 12.24 -13.39 6.51
N SER A 689 11.00 -13.45 6.05
CA SER A 689 10.51 -14.42 5.07
C SER A 689 9.28 -13.88 4.35
N SER A 690 8.79 -14.61 3.36
CA SER A 690 7.45 -14.41 2.82
C SER A 690 6.38 -15.07 3.71
N ALA A 691 5.10 -14.76 3.47
CA ALA A 691 3.95 -15.36 4.15
C ALA A 691 3.76 -16.85 3.87
N SER A 692 4.68 -17.51 3.17
CA SER A 692 4.59 -18.92 2.77
C SER A 692 3.35 -19.24 1.95
N LEU A 693 3.01 -18.36 1.02
CA LEU A 693 1.91 -18.56 0.07
C LEU A 693 2.10 -19.88 -0.68
N SER A 694 1.04 -20.69 -0.80
CA SER A 694 1.11 -22.01 -1.44
C SER A 694 1.50 -21.97 -2.92
N MET A 695 1.39 -20.81 -3.58
CA MET A 695 1.82 -20.60 -4.96
C MET A 695 3.29 -20.20 -5.09
N ALA A 696 3.92 -19.69 -4.04
CA ALA A 696 5.34 -19.36 -4.02
C ALA A 696 6.18 -20.61 -3.78
N TYR A 697 7.30 -20.73 -4.50
CA TYR A 697 8.21 -21.86 -4.32
C TYR A 697 9.45 -21.53 -3.48
N CYS A 698 9.81 -20.25 -3.35
CA CYS A 698 10.86 -19.81 -2.44
C CYS A 698 10.68 -18.37 -1.97
N SER A 699 11.19 -18.09 -0.76
CA SER A 699 11.35 -16.75 -0.22
C SER A 699 12.72 -16.19 -0.57
N VAL A 700 12.81 -14.90 -0.85
CA VAL A 700 14.04 -14.19 -1.24
C VAL A 700 14.22 -12.90 -0.44
N PRO A 701 15.48 -12.44 -0.21
CA PRO A 701 15.76 -11.24 0.61
C PRO A 701 15.61 -9.93 -0.18
N PHE A 702 14.55 -9.77 -0.96
CA PHE A 702 14.40 -8.60 -1.82
C PHE A 702 14.34 -7.29 -1.01
N TYR A 703 13.57 -7.27 0.08
CA TYR A 703 13.49 -6.13 0.99
C TYR A 703 14.89 -5.75 1.53
N GLN A 704 15.63 -6.75 2.02
CA GLN A 704 16.97 -6.53 2.55
C GLN A 704 17.94 -6.04 1.46
N MET A 705 17.86 -6.59 0.25
CA MET A 705 18.69 -6.15 -0.87
C MET A 705 18.45 -4.70 -1.27
N VAL A 706 17.23 -4.19 -1.06
CA VAL A 706 16.89 -2.78 -1.32
C VAL A 706 17.47 -1.85 -0.25
N PHE A 707 17.48 -2.28 1.01
CA PHE A 707 17.78 -1.38 2.15
C PHE A 707 19.15 -1.63 2.82
N HIS A 708 19.81 -2.77 2.59
CA HIS A 708 21.11 -3.06 3.17
C HIS A 708 22.18 -2.07 2.71
N GLY A 709 22.98 -1.60 3.64
CA GLY A 709 23.95 -0.51 3.46
C GLY A 709 23.37 0.89 3.73
N TYR A 710 22.06 1.08 3.62
CA TYR A 710 21.37 2.33 3.96
C TYR A 710 20.85 2.33 5.39
N ALA A 711 20.52 1.17 5.94
CA ALA A 711 20.03 1.01 7.30
C ALA A 711 20.57 -0.27 7.97
N SER A 712 20.84 -0.19 9.27
CA SER A 712 20.96 -1.38 10.12
C SER A 712 19.54 -1.83 10.47
N TYR A 713 19.30 -3.12 10.40
CA TYR A 713 17.98 -3.68 10.70
C TYR A 713 18.04 -4.97 11.48
N SER A 714 16.96 -5.25 12.19
CA SER A 714 16.73 -6.50 12.89
C SER A 714 15.43 -7.16 12.45
N PHE A 715 15.40 -8.48 12.51
CA PHE A 715 14.15 -9.26 12.49
C PHE A 715 13.44 -9.19 13.84
N THR A 716 12.31 -9.88 13.98
CA THR A 716 11.68 -10.15 15.26
C THR A 716 12.65 -10.83 16.22
N ALA A 717 12.41 -10.69 17.53
CA ALA A 717 13.33 -11.19 18.55
C ALA A 717 13.59 -12.70 18.43
N MET A 718 14.86 -13.07 18.34
CA MET A 718 15.33 -14.46 18.11
C MET A 718 14.89 -15.44 19.20
N ASN A 719 14.72 -14.97 20.43
CA ASN A 719 14.26 -15.80 21.55
C ASN A 719 12.78 -16.21 21.47
N TYR A 720 12.05 -15.75 20.45
CA TYR A 720 10.70 -16.21 20.13
C TYR A 720 10.64 -17.23 19.00
N ASP A 721 11.74 -17.41 18.29
CA ASP A 721 11.77 -18.37 17.19
C ASP A 721 11.83 -19.80 17.72
N ALA A 722 11.03 -20.67 17.13
CA ALA A 722 11.03 -22.10 17.49
C ALA A 722 12.36 -22.81 17.13
N ASP A 723 13.05 -22.29 16.10
CA ASP A 723 14.37 -22.77 15.68
C ASP A 723 15.38 -21.61 15.75
N PHE A 724 16.02 -21.48 16.89
CA PHE A 724 16.99 -20.44 17.16
C PHE A 724 18.20 -20.50 16.22
N THR A 725 18.72 -21.69 15.92
CA THR A 725 19.88 -21.86 15.02
C THR A 725 19.52 -21.42 13.61
N ARG A 726 18.35 -21.80 13.13
CA ARG A 726 17.88 -21.38 11.82
C ARG A 726 17.67 -19.85 11.76
N SER A 727 17.15 -19.24 12.82
CA SER A 727 17.01 -17.80 12.92
C SER A 727 18.35 -17.08 12.90
N LEU A 728 19.35 -17.59 13.63
CA LEU A 728 20.72 -17.07 13.63
C LEU A 728 21.35 -17.12 12.23
N LEU A 729 21.23 -18.25 11.54
CA LEU A 729 21.73 -18.42 10.18
C LEU A 729 20.99 -17.52 9.18
N LYS A 730 19.70 -17.29 9.39
CA LYS A 730 18.92 -16.38 8.57
C LYS A 730 19.37 -14.92 8.76
N CYS A 731 19.75 -14.52 9.97
CA CYS A 731 20.39 -13.23 10.21
C CYS A 731 21.71 -13.10 9.43
N ALA A 732 22.54 -14.15 9.44
CA ALA A 732 23.79 -14.16 8.67
C ALA A 732 23.54 -14.08 7.15
N GLU A 733 22.58 -14.84 6.62
CA GLU A 733 22.21 -14.86 5.20
C GLU A 733 21.68 -13.50 4.70
N TYR A 734 20.81 -12.84 5.48
CA TYR A 734 20.11 -11.61 5.11
C TYR A 734 20.73 -10.33 5.66
N GLY A 735 21.91 -10.44 6.32
CA GLY A 735 22.62 -9.28 6.84
C GLY A 735 21.94 -8.57 8.03
N SER A 736 21.12 -9.28 8.79
CA SER A 736 20.33 -8.73 9.90
C SER A 736 21.11 -8.70 11.21
N CYS A 737 20.98 -7.63 11.98
CA CYS A 737 21.50 -7.53 13.33
C CYS A 737 20.72 -8.46 14.28
N PRO A 738 21.35 -8.98 15.35
CA PRO A 738 20.65 -9.78 16.35
C PRO A 738 19.69 -8.91 17.18
N LYS A 739 18.49 -9.42 17.41
CA LYS A 739 17.48 -8.82 18.31
C LYS A 739 17.03 -9.83 19.34
N PHE A 740 16.94 -9.38 20.60
CA PHE A 740 16.34 -10.13 21.70
C PHE A 740 15.33 -9.26 22.43
N GLN A 741 14.27 -9.88 22.95
CA GLN A 741 13.35 -9.21 23.85
C GLN A 741 13.55 -9.76 25.27
N PHE A 742 13.77 -8.88 26.25
CA PHE A 742 14.03 -9.24 27.63
C PHE A 742 13.01 -8.65 28.59
N VAL A 743 12.73 -9.43 29.66
CA VAL A 743 12.12 -8.94 30.88
C VAL A 743 13.06 -9.24 32.05
N ALA A 744 13.17 -8.28 32.99
CA ALA A 744 14.05 -8.42 34.14
C ALA A 744 13.48 -9.32 35.23
N ARG A 745 12.17 -9.54 35.24
CA ARG A 745 11.45 -10.24 36.28
C ARG A 745 10.54 -11.31 35.71
N GLU A 746 10.55 -12.49 36.38
CA GLU A 746 9.47 -13.45 36.21
C GLU A 746 8.36 -13.05 37.20
N ASP A 747 7.14 -12.94 36.71
CA ASP A 747 5.99 -12.59 37.53
C ASP A 747 4.83 -13.57 37.26
N ASP A 748 4.31 -14.16 38.33
CA ASP A 748 3.19 -15.11 38.23
C ASP A 748 1.92 -14.50 37.63
N ARG A 749 1.81 -13.17 37.65
CA ARG A 749 0.70 -12.43 37.03
C ARG A 749 0.69 -12.46 35.51
N LEU A 750 1.84 -12.81 34.87
CA LEU A 750 1.88 -13.07 33.42
C LEU A 750 0.92 -14.18 32.98
N THR A 751 0.49 -15.07 33.93
CA THR A 751 -0.50 -16.12 33.67
C THR A 751 -1.87 -15.56 33.26
N PHE A 752 -2.15 -14.32 33.59
CA PHE A 752 -3.44 -13.64 33.36
C PHE A 752 -3.37 -12.59 32.24
N VAL A 753 -2.26 -12.53 31.51
CA VAL A 753 -2.08 -11.62 30.38
C VAL A 753 -2.20 -12.43 29.10
N ASP A 754 -2.90 -11.90 28.11
CA ASP A 754 -3.09 -12.54 26.80
C ASP A 754 -1.78 -12.73 26.03
N ASP A 755 -0.70 -12.05 26.43
CA ASP A 755 0.62 -12.13 25.81
C ASP A 755 1.55 -13.13 26.54
N ALA A 756 1.35 -14.39 26.26
CA ALA A 756 2.17 -15.48 26.80
C ALA A 756 3.66 -15.44 26.36
N ALA A 757 3.98 -14.62 25.35
CA ALA A 757 5.35 -14.51 24.84
C ALA A 757 6.34 -14.01 25.91
N TYR A 758 5.89 -13.18 26.85
CA TYR A 758 6.76 -12.65 27.92
C TYR A 758 7.35 -13.71 28.85
N TYR A 759 6.77 -14.92 28.94
CA TYR A 759 7.39 -16.03 29.66
C TYR A 759 8.72 -16.48 29.05
N ALA A 760 8.84 -16.39 27.74
CA ALA A 760 10.06 -16.73 27.02
C ALA A 760 11.15 -15.66 27.17
N SER A 761 10.83 -14.47 27.67
CA SER A 761 11.70 -13.29 27.64
C SER A 761 12.56 -13.08 28.89
N TYR A 762 12.49 -13.93 29.92
CA TYR A 762 13.30 -13.74 31.12
C TYR A 762 14.79 -13.74 30.80
N TYR A 763 15.46 -12.62 31.01
CA TYR A 763 16.80 -12.33 30.52
C TYR A 763 17.87 -13.35 30.93
N LYS A 764 17.81 -13.90 32.17
CA LYS A 764 18.81 -14.85 32.66
C LYS A 764 18.85 -16.15 31.86
N ARG A 765 17.78 -16.50 31.17
CA ARG A 765 17.75 -17.69 30.32
C ARG A 765 18.48 -17.48 28.98
N TRP A 766 18.61 -16.24 28.56
CA TRP A 766 19.06 -15.89 27.21
C TRP A 766 20.37 -15.12 27.15
N MET A 767 20.90 -14.63 28.27
CA MET A 767 22.04 -13.73 28.33
C MET A 767 23.27 -14.29 27.59
N ASP A 768 23.61 -15.55 27.86
CA ASP A 768 24.76 -16.21 27.27
C ASP A 768 24.52 -16.54 25.78
N SER A 769 23.34 -17.05 25.43
CA SER A 769 22.97 -17.29 24.03
C SER A 769 22.94 -15.98 23.19
N ALA A 770 22.53 -14.86 23.79
CA ALA A 770 22.56 -13.55 23.14
C ALA A 770 24.00 -13.10 22.86
N ALA A 771 24.90 -13.32 23.81
CA ALA A 771 26.32 -12.99 23.64
C ALA A 771 27.01 -13.88 22.58
N GLU A 772 26.72 -15.18 22.57
CA GLU A 772 27.23 -16.13 21.56
C GLU A 772 26.71 -15.75 20.16
N ALA A 773 25.40 -15.50 20.01
CA ALA A 773 24.79 -15.08 18.76
C ALA A 773 25.38 -13.74 18.26
N TYR A 774 25.55 -12.77 19.17
CA TYR A 774 26.19 -11.51 18.85
C TYR A 774 27.61 -11.68 18.34
N ALA A 775 28.46 -12.44 19.08
CA ALA A 775 29.84 -12.66 18.70
C ALA A 775 29.96 -13.30 17.30
N PHE A 776 29.12 -14.28 17.02
CA PHE A 776 29.05 -14.96 15.72
C PHE A 776 28.66 -13.98 14.59
N LEU A 777 27.56 -13.21 14.74
CA LEU A 777 27.08 -12.28 13.72
C LEU A 777 27.99 -11.07 13.58
N ASN A 778 28.58 -10.57 14.68
CA ASN A 778 29.50 -9.44 14.67
C ASN A 778 30.75 -9.72 13.82
N GLU A 779 31.34 -10.91 13.95
CA GLU A 779 32.46 -11.34 13.10
C GLU A 779 32.12 -11.40 11.62
N LEU A 780 30.94 -11.91 11.30
CA LEU A 780 30.50 -12.06 9.92
C LEU A 780 30.05 -10.74 9.28
N LEU A 781 29.24 -9.95 9.96
CA LEU A 781 28.44 -8.88 9.37
C LEU A 781 29.01 -7.47 9.56
N THR A 782 29.86 -7.22 10.57
CA THR A 782 30.45 -5.87 10.75
C THR A 782 31.12 -5.34 9.48
N PRO A 783 31.89 -6.14 8.70
CA PRO A 783 32.54 -5.64 7.49
C PRO A 783 31.59 -5.31 6.34
N VAL A 784 30.35 -5.73 6.41
CA VAL A 784 29.36 -5.52 5.33
C VAL A 784 28.23 -4.55 5.67
N GLN A 785 28.22 -4.00 6.89
CA GLN A 785 27.13 -3.14 7.39
C GLN A 785 26.81 -1.95 6.48
N ASN A 786 27.80 -1.30 5.90
CA ASN A 786 27.69 -0.15 5.02
C ASN A 786 27.86 -0.50 3.54
N ALA A 787 27.88 -1.79 3.20
CA ALA A 787 27.98 -2.27 1.81
C ALA A 787 26.59 -2.62 1.29
N ARG A 788 26.36 -2.39 0.00
CA ARG A 788 25.10 -2.78 -0.64
C ARG A 788 25.10 -4.28 -0.92
N MET A 789 24.01 -4.95 -0.59
CA MET A 789 23.79 -6.33 -0.99
C MET A 789 23.46 -6.36 -2.48
N ILE A 790 24.35 -6.95 -3.30
CA ILE A 790 24.27 -6.89 -4.77
C ILE A 790 23.81 -8.20 -5.41
N ASN A 791 24.02 -9.33 -4.72
CA ASN A 791 23.58 -10.63 -5.22
C ASN A 791 23.25 -11.57 -4.07
N HIS A 792 22.24 -12.39 -4.28
CA HIS A 792 21.88 -13.49 -3.39
C HIS A 792 21.51 -14.69 -4.25
N VAL A 793 22.03 -15.87 -3.92
CA VAL A 793 21.81 -17.07 -4.72
C VAL A 793 21.75 -18.31 -3.85
N CYS A 794 20.80 -19.19 -4.14
CA CYS A 794 20.81 -20.58 -3.68
C CYS A 794 21.79 -21.36 -4.53
N ILE A 795 22.95 -21.75 -3.97
CA ILE A 795 23.97 -22.49 -4.70
C ILE A 795 23.59 -23.97 -4.82
N SER A 796 23.07 -24.51 -3.74
CA SER A 796 22.50 -25.86 -3.67
C SER A 796 21.44 -25.90 -2.57
N ASP A 797 20.68 -26.96 -2.49
CA ASP A 797 19.62 -27.08 -1.48
C ASP A 797 20.16 -26.80 -0.06
N GLY A 798 19.56 -25.82 0.61
CA GLY A 798 19.96 -25.38 1.94
C GLY A 798 21.30 -24.62 2.01
N VAL A 799 21.93 -24.25 0.90
CA VAL A 799 23.21 -23.49 0.86
C VAL A 799 23.05 -22.22 0.06
N TYR A 800 23.30 -21.10 0.69
CA TYR A 800 23.12 -19.76 0.11
C TYR A 800 24.41 -18.96 0.13
N ARG A 801 24.53 -18.03 -0.84
CA ARG A 801 25.59 -17.04 -0.89
C ARG A 801 24.97 -15.66 -1.07
N THR A 802 25.36 -14.74 -0.22
CA THR A 802 25.03 -13.31 -0.31
C THR A 802 26.30 -12.54 -0.61
N GLU A 803 26.28 -11.70 -1.67
CA GLU A 803 27.43 -10.93 -2.13
C GLU A 803 27.18 -9.43 -1.94
N TYR A 804 28.26 -8.73 -1.54
CA TYR A 804 28.24 -7.30 -1.25
C TYR A 804 29.17 -6.53 -2.19
N ASP A 805 28.90 -5.24 -2.43
CA ASP A 805 29.66 -4.39 -3.36
C ASP A 805 31.09 -4.04 -2.87
N ASN A 806 31.45 -4.41 -1.67
CA ASN A 806 32.83 -4.34 -1.12
C ASN A 806 33.65 -5.61 -1.33
N ASN A 807 33.25 -6.49 -2.24
CA ASN A 807 33.85 -7.80 -2.52
C ASN A 807 33.82 -8.80 -1.34
N CYS A 808 32.93 -8.61 -0.39
CA CYS A 808 32.62 -9.60 0.62
C CYS A 808 31.52 -10.54 0.14
N SER A 809 31.58 -11.79 0.60
CA SER A 809 30.52 -12.79 0.43
C SER A 809 30.30 -13.55 1.73
N ILE A 810 29.03 -13.73 2.09
CA ILE A 810 28.61 -14.57 3.20
C ILE A 810 28.03 -15.86 2.63
N TYR A 811 28.56 -16.98 3.05
CA TYR A 811 28.09 -18.32 2.71
C TYR A 811 27.37 -18.92 3.93
N VAL A 812 26.17 -19.43 3.74
CA VAL A 812 25.37 -20.02 4.82
C VAL A 812 24.96 -21.43 4.42
N ASN A 813 25.16 -22.38 5.34
CA ASN A 813 24.77 -23.76 5.20
C ASN A 813 23.75 -24.14 6.28
N PHE A 814 22.51 -24.36 5.87
CA PHE A 814 21.42 -24.79 6.77
C PHE A 814 21.37 -26.30 6.97
N ASN A 815 22.19 -27.07 6.25
CA ASN A 815 22.19 -28.54 6.33
C ASN A 815 22.94 -29.07 7.55
N ASP A 816 22.60 -30.29 7.99
CA ASP A 816 23.23 -31.01 9.10
C ASP A 816 24.61 -31.63 8.74
N ALA A 817 25.09 -31.39 7.52
CA ALA A 817 26.38 -31.87 7.05
C ALA A 817 27.24 -30.73 6.51
N PRO A 818 28.57 -30.78 6.63
CA PRO A 818 29.44 -29.78 6.02
C PRO A 818 29.39 -29.84 4.49
N VAL A 819 29.47 -28.66 3.85
CA VAL A 819 29.43 -28.50 2.39
C VAL A 819 30.63 -27.69 1.92
N THR A 820 31.21 -28.04 0.78
CA THR A 820 32.27 -27.25 0.12
C THR A 820 31.77 -26.73 -1.19
N VAL A 821 31.68 -25.39 -1.33
CA VAL A 821 31.23 -24.68 -2.53
C VAL A 821 32.17 -23.50 -2.78
N ASP A 822 32.46 -23.18 -4.04
CA ASP A 822 33.36 -22.09 -4.46
C ASP A 822 34.74 -22.11 -3.76
N GLY A 823 35.23 -23.31 -3.35
CA GLY A 823 36.45 -23.49 -2.56
C GLY A 823 36.35 -23.06 -1.09
N VAL A 824 35.15 -22.82 -0.59
CA VAL A 824 34.86 -22.53 0.82
C VAL A 824 34.21 -23.76 1.46
N THR A 825 34.74 -24.21 2.59
CA THR A 825 34.15 -25.28 3.40
C THR A 825 33.33 -24.66 4.53
N ILE A 826 32.06 -24.98 4.56
CA ILE A 826 31.10 -24.46 5.53
C ILE A 826 30.66 -25.66 6.39
N SER A 827 30.87 -25.59 7.70
CA SER A 827 30.43 -26.64 8.64
C SER A 827 28.88 -26.78 8.57
N ALA A 828 28.40 -27.90 9.16
CA ALA A 828 26.96 -28.08 9.33
C ALA A 828 26.37 -26.94 10.15
N GLN A 829 25.20 -26.44 9.75
CA GLN A 829 24.45 -25.36 10.40
C GLN A 829 25.36 -24.18 10.78
N ASN A 830 26.09 -23.63 9.79
CA ASN A 830 27.06 -22.57 10.02
C ASN A 830 27.12 -21.57 8.85
N ALA A 831 27.81 -20.47 9.08
CA ALA A 831 28.08 -19.46 8.05
C ALA A 831 29.58 -19.08 8.06
N VAL A 832 30.08 -18.66 6.91
CA VAL A 832 31.48 -18.24 6.69
C VAL A 832 31.53 -17.01 5.81
N ARG A 833 32.36 -16.05 6.19
CA ARG A 833 32.66 -14.88 5.37
C ARG A 833 33.91 -15.14 4.50
N LYS A 834 33.87 -14.71 3.24
CA LYS A 834 34.99 -14.72 2.32
C LYS A 834 35.21 -13.31 1.74
N GLY A 835 36.42 -12.82 1.76
CA GLY A 835 36.76 -11.46 1.29
C GLY A 835 36.54 -10.36 2.32
N GLY A 836 36.82 -9.12 1.92
CA GLY A 836 36.68 -7.94 2.78
C GLY A 836 37.83 -7.72 3.76
N ASP A 837 38.89 -8.51 3.74
CA ASP A 837 40.11 -8.26 4.48
C ASP A 837 40.89 -7.12 3.81
N LYS A 838 41.01 -5.97 4.49
CA LYS A 838 41.93 -4.90 4.11
C LYS A 838 43.22 -5.06 4.88
#